data_1c800532cd28d0a095d2bffff59b954f
#
_entry.id   1c800532cd28d0a095d2bffff59b954f
#
_cell.length_a   1.000
_cell.length_b   1.000
_cell.length_c   1.000
_cell.angle_alpha   90.00
_cell.angle_beta   90.00
_cell.angle_gamma   90.00
#
_symmetry.space_group_name_H-M   'P 1'
#
loop_
_entity.id
_entity.type
_entity.pdbx_description
1 polymer ?
#
loop_
_entity_poly.entity_id
_entity_poly.type
_entity_poly.pdbx_seq_one_letter_code
_entity_poly.pdbx_strand_id
1 'polypeptide(L)'
;MLTGISLRNTTIKHTMKSFLEYIAEDIIAKHGTDFSDVTIVFPNKRASLFMSEILAMKAGRPIWSPAYITISDLFRSQTKTVVADPVKLVCELYKVYSEYHGSAELTLDKFYGWGQLMIADFDDIDKNMADADAVFSNITAFHELEGKIEFTPGQREAIERFFNVMLDDDNSKIKGKFLKVWNSLAAIYHRFNERLAGEGLAYEGALYRKVVEGEQLNLGSGKYIFVGFNVVQEVESRLFSMLKDEGRALFYWDYDNFFMPEANSVANEAGRHISQLKEKFANELTPDRTDIFDAMRGEKNVKFVSAPTENIQARYVHQWLKEDKRMEQGRSTAIVMCDETLLQTIIHCLPEDIPAVNVTTGYPLSQAPVTALVASFLALHSEGYVADGKVFRLRFINAVLSHPYSKYISPGARELRSTLNSNHRYFPGVKELVLDDGLSLIFSPMEEHEVSHNAQTVRRMAEIVKLVARNFPTDGEHKNGFAAESLFRTYTLLMRIVCLIEDGDLIVTFDTLRRLIMQIIGSTTIPFHGEPAEGVQVMGVLETRNLDFEHVLILSCNEGNMPKGINDASFIPHAIRYGHGLTTIDNKVSVYAYYFNSMIQRCKDVTIVYNNSTEGGKTGEMSRFMLQMMVEKPEAWKLSKTSLSAGQNALVSRPAGIAKDGKVAEAIDGIDSFSPTAINNYLYCQLRFFYNYVAKLKENDETDDDSIDNRIFGLVFHEASEAIYNKVKDGVITRDIIDGLLKDEPGISRAIDEAFKKELFKVGGKSDFKPKYNGMQLINKEVIRQYIEELLRLDRELTPFTIMGLESDVCEDITINTANGERKIKVGGRIDRIDKVKYEEKDNGNWKETIRVVDYKTGAKGITVPLSGVDDVFDATAKRDSHRDYYLQAMLYSLLVSRKHTYGNTPVSPALLFIQHSRADDTNPTIYFKDKRTKEYISDIAEFDCAFMENLKRVMGEILDTSTMFMPTEDRTRCTFCPYCKLCW
;
A
#
# COMPACT_ATOMS: atom_id res chain seq x y z
N MET A 1 38.74 -11.60 -29.48
CA MET A 1 38.22 -12.50 -30.50
C MET A 1 37.03 -11.81 -31.14
N LEU A 2 37.20 -11.35 -32.36
CA LEU A 2 36.18 -10.71 -33.18
C LEU A 2 35.28 -11.83 -33.74
N THR A 3 34.09 -11.99 -33.21
CA THR A 3 33.08 -12.83 -33.85
C THR A 3 32.10 -11.93 -34.60
N GLY A 4 32.05 -12.14 -35.90
CA GLY A 4 31.35 -11.34 -36.86
C GLY A 4 29.84 -11.23 -36.57
N ILE A 5 29.37 -9.99 -36.58
CA ILE A 5 27.96 -9.63 -36.63
C ILE A 5 27.47 -9.99 -38.04
N SER A 6 26.69 -11.05 -38.13
CA SER A 6 25.94 -11.39 -39.32
C SER A 6 24.82 -10.37 -39.47
N LEU A 7 25.00 -9.43 -40.40
CA LEU A 7 23.95 -8.55 -40.90
C LEU A 7 22.85 -9.39 -41.57
N ARG A 8 21.84 -9.82 -40.87
CA ARG A 8 20.58 -10.27 -41.49
C ARG A 8 19.92 -9.04 -42.09
N ASN A 9 19.97 -8.91 -43.39
CA ASN A 9 19.20 -7.98 -44.20
C ASN A 9 17.69 -8.26 -44.05
N THR A 10 17.07 -7.78 -43.00
CA THR A 10 15.62 -7.60 -42.96
C THR A 10 15.35 -6.16 -43.42
N THR A 11 15.21 -5.97 -44.71
CA THR A 11 14.74 -4.73 -45.29
C THR A 11 13.28 -4.51 -44.89
N ILE A 12 13.05 -3.95 -43.72
CA ILE A 12 11.74 -3.42 -43.33
C ILE A 12 11.52 -2.18 -44.18
N LYS A 13 10.60 -2.27 -45.15
CA LYS A 13 10.16 -1.10 -45.91
C LYS A 13 9.39 -0.19 -44.94
N HIS A 14 10.06 0.73 -44.28
CA HIS A 14 9.42 1.87 -43.63
C HIS A 14 8.73 2.68 -44.73
N THR A 15 7.43 2.84 -44.62
CA THR A 15 6.62 3.60 -45.57
C THR A 15 6.70 5.10 -45.30
N MET A 16 7.10 5.53 -44.13
CA MET A 16 7.35 6.92 -43.74
C MET A 16 8.73 7.07 -43.07
N LYS A 17 9.43 8.14 -43.43
CA LYS A 17 10.73 8.45 -42.78
C LYS A 17 10.50 9.07 -41.41
N SER A 18 11.37 8.73 -40.44
CA SER A 18 11.38 9.34 -39.11
C SER A 18 12.04 10.74 -39.15
N PHE A 19 11.75 11.57 -38.15
CA PHE A 19 12.39 12.86 -37.95
C PHE A 19 13.92 12.74 -37.92
N LEU A 20 14.48 11.77 -37.23
CA LEU A 20 15.90 11.53 -37.17
C LEU A 20 16.50 11.12 -38.52
N GLU A 21 15.75 10.43 -39.39
CA GLU A 21 16.21 10.10 -40.74
C GLU A 21 16.33 11.35 -41.64
N TYR A 22 15.39 12.30 -41.54
CA TYR A 22 15.51 13.56 -42.25
C TYR A 22 16.70 14.39 -41.82
N ILE A 23 16.97 14.43 -40.50
CA ILE A 23 18.12 15.13 -39.95
C ILE A 23 19.43 14.45 -40.42
N ALA A 24 19.50 13.13 -40.36
CA ALA A 24 20.70 12.39 -40.79
C ALA A 24 21.02 12.67 -42.24
N GLU A 25 20.03 12.67 -43.14
CA GLU A 25 20.23 12.98 -44.55
C GLU A 25 20.70 14.44 -44.76
N ASP A 26 20.12 15.38 -44.03
CA ASP A 26 20.49 16.81 -44.14
C ASP A 26 21.88 17.08 -43.60
N ILE A 27 22.23 16.47 -42.43
CA ILE A 27 23.56 16.60 -41.83
C ILE A 27 24.64 15.97 -42.75
N ILE A 28 24.36 14.78 -43.31
CA ILE A 28 25.28 14.15 -44.26
C ILE A 28 25.46 15.03 -45.50
N ALA A 29 24.41 15.64 -46.00
CA ALA A 29 24.48 16.56 -47.16
C ALA A 29 25.29 17.81 -46.86
N LYS A 30 25.21 18.37 -45.63
CA LYS A 30 25.91 19.60 -45.22
C LYS A 30 27.38 19.37 -44.79
N HIS A 31 27.67 18.23 -44.12
CA HIS A 31 28.95 17.98 -43.49
C HIS A 31 29.73 16.78 -44.08
N GLY A 32 29.12 16.02 -44.98
CA GLY A 32 29.69 14.79 -45.49
C GLY A 32 29.67 13.66 -44.47
N THR A 33 30.81 12.94 -44.29
CA THR A 33 30.91 11.76 -43.42
C THR A 33 31.93 11.87 -42.32
N ASP A 34 32.56 13.04 -42.19
CA ASP A 34 33.48 13.35 -41.07
C ASP A 34 32.75 14.31 -40.11
N PHE A 35 32.40 13.78 -38.94
CA PHE A 35 31.73 14.53 -37.87
C PHE A 35 32.61 14.65 -36.62
N SER A 36 33.95 14.55 -36.81
CA SER A 36 34.87 14.56 -35.65
C SER A 36 34.85 15.87 -34.85
N ASP A 37 34.44 16.98 -35.46
CA ASP A 37 34.29 18.30 -34.83
C ASP A 37 32.84 18.68 -34.58
N VAL A 38 31.91 17.73 -34.72
CA VAL A 38 30.46 17.96 -34.55
C VAL A 38 29.97 17.32 -33.24
N THR A 39 29.24 18.10 -32.47
CA THR A 39 28.52 17.63 -31.27
C THR A 39 27.02 17.75 -31.47
N ILE A 40 26.30 16.65 -31.39
CA ILE A 40 24.83 16.65 -31.46
C ILE A 40 24.27 16.66 -30.03
N VAL A 41 23.44 17.64 -29.74
CA VAL A 41 22.86 17.89 -28.43
C VAL A 41 21.39 17.52 -28.45
N PHE A 42 20.99 16.60 -27.57
CA PHE A 42 19.60 16.16 -27.42
C PHE A 42 19.03 16.56 -26.05
N PRO A 43 17.70 16.65 -25.90
CA PRO A 43 17.07 16.79 -24.59
C PRO A 43 17.17 15.51 -23.73
N ASN A 44 17.37 14.33 -24.33
CA ASN A 44 17.58 13.04 -23.66
C ASN A 44 18.60 12.14 -24.38
N LYS A 45 19.20 11.17 -23.65
CA LYS A 45 20.25 10.28 -24.22
C LYS A 45 19.73 9.29 -25.27
N ARG A 46 18.43 8.96 -25.26
CA ARG A 46 17.91 7.87 -26.10
C ARG A 46 17.97 8.16 -27.59
N ALA A 47 17.54 9.34 -27.99
CA ALA A 47 17.54 9.75 -29.39
C ALA A 47 18.94 9.63 -30.03
N SER A 48 20.00 9.79 -29.24
CA SER A 48 21.38 9.64 -29.74
C SER A 48 21.71 8.22 -30.21
N LEU A 49 21.16 7.18 -29.58
CA LEU A 49 21.38 5.78 -29.97
C LEU A 49 20.76 5.51 -31.35
N PHE A 50 19.51 5.94 -31.55
CA PHE A 50 18.83 5.82 -32.84
C PHE A 50 19.51 6.66 -33.92
N MET A 51 19.91 7.89 -33.57
CA MET A 51 20.62 8.79 -34.50
C MET A 51 21.95 8.19 -34.94
N SER A 52 22.73 7.59 -34.07
CA SER A 52 24.00 6.95 -34.38
C SER A 52 23.83 5.80 -35.39
N GLU A 53 22.83 4.94 -35.19
CA GLU A 53 22.50 3.86 -36.12
C GLU A 53 22.02 4.38 -37.47
N ILE A 54 21.10 5.36 -37.45
CA ILE A 54 20.54 5.96 -38.69
C ILE A 54 21.65 6.62 -39.50
N LEU A 55 22.55 7.40 -38.85
CA LEU A 55 23.67 8.04 -39.54
C LEU A 55 24.58 7.00 -40.21
N ALA A 56 24.90 5.92 -39.51
CA ALA A 56 25.73 4.84 -40.05
C ALA A 56 25.08 4.15 -41.25
N MET A 57 23.75 3.87 -41.17
CA MET A 57 22.99 3.26 -42.28
C MET A 57 22.89 4.17 -43.49
N LYS A 58 22.56 5.48 -43.30
CA LYS A 58 22.40 6.45 -44.40
C LYS A 58 23.70 6.81 -45.08
N ALA A 59 24.81 6.83 -44.35
CA ALA A 59 26.11 7.10 -44.91
C ALA A 59 26.60 5.98 -45.85
N GLY A 60 26.22 4.73 -45.63
CA GLY A 60 26.58 3.55 -46.44
C GLY A 60 28.10 3.26 -46.51
N ARG A 61 28.90 3.95 -45.72
CA ARG A 61 30.36 3.84 -45.60
C ARG A 61 30.79 4.20 -44.17
N PRO A 62 32.02 3.84 -43.74
CA PRO A 62 32.54 4.24 -42.44
C PRO A 62 32.52 5.77 -42.26
N ILE A 63 32.06 6.20 -41.06
CA ILE A 63 32.00 7.62 -40.70
C ILE A 63 32.81 7.84 -39.39
N TRP A 64 33.32 9.03 -39.24
CA TRP A 64 33.73 9.52 -37.93
C TRP A 64 32.44 10.00 -37.19
N SER A 65 32.05 9.29 -36.15
CA SER A 65 30.82 9.60 -35.41
C SER A 65 30.91 10.97 -34.73
N PRO A 66 29.84 11.76 -34.75
CA PRO A 66 29.75 12.95 -33.90
C PRO A 66 29.74 12.60 -32.43
N ALA A 67 30.10 13.53 -31.55
CA ALA A 67 29.84 13.41 -30.14
C ALA A 67 28.35 13.59 -29.87
N TYR A 68 27.78 12.76 -28.98
CA TYR A 68 26.39 12.85 -28.55
C TYR A 68 26.33 13.20 -27.08
N ILE A 69 25.64 14.30 -26.74
CA ILE A 69 25.52 14.75 -25.35
C ILE A 69 24.06 15.22 -25.10
N THR A 70 23.69 15.27 -23.83
CA THR A 70 22.47 15.97 -23.43
C THR A 70 22.76 17.43 -23.11
N ILE A 71 21.73 18.26 -23.10
CA ILE A 71 21.84 19.67 -22.70
C ILE A 71 22.39 19.79 -21.25
N SER A 72 21.94 18.94 -20.34
CA SER A 72 22.44 18.87 -18.96
C SER A 72 23.93 18.51 -18.90
N ASP A 73 24.37 17.52 -19.69
CA ASP A 73 25.80 17.15 -19.78
C ASP A 73 26.64 18.31 -20.36
N LEU A 74 26.08 19.06 -21.34
CA LEU A 74 26.76 20.22 -21.91
C LEU A 74 27.02 21.28 -20.83
N PHE A 75 26.01 21.68 -20.05
CA PHE A 75 26.16 22.64 -18.95
C PHE A 75 27.16 22.16 -17.89
N ARG A 76 27.03 20.91 -17.45
CA ARG A 76 27.91 20.33 -16.41
C ARG A 76 29.37 20.27 -16.85
N SER A 77 29.62 20.06 -18.12
CA SER A 77 30.97 20.04 -18.66
C SER A 77 31.70 21.38 -18.60
N GLN A 78 30.97 22.49 -18.46
CA GLN A 78 31.52 23.87 -18.45
C GLN A 78 32.03 24.32 -17.08
N THR A 79 31.72 23.58 -16.01
CA THR A 79 32.06 24.00 -14.64
C THR A 79 32.59 22.83 -13.80
N LYS A 80 33.37 23.15 -12.77
CA LYS A 80 33.78 22.19 -11.73
C LYS A 80 32.76 22.08 -10.59
N THR A 81 31.75 22.95 -10.57
CA THR A 81 30.69 22.92 -9.56
C THR A 81 29.84 21.66 -9.75
N VAL A 82 29.52 20.99 -8.64
CA VAL A 82 28.78 19.73 -8.65
C VAL A 82 27.35 19.98 -8.22
N VAL A 83 26.39 19.33 -8.89
CA VAL A 83 24.99 19.36 -8.43
C VAL A 83 24.90 18.56 -7.15
N ALA A 84 24.47 19.22 -6.07
CA ALA A 84 24.38 18.60 -4.75
C ALA A 84 23.22 17.61 -4.66
N ASP A 85 23.36 16.71 -3.72
CA ASP A 85 22.33 15.76 -3.31
C ASP A 85 21.03 16.48 -2.90
N PRO A 86 19.83 16.06 -3.37
CA PRO A 86 18.57 16.69 -2.99
C PRO A 86 18.32 16.74 -1.48
N VAL A 87 18.72 15.71 -0.73
CA VAL A 87 18.57 15.71 0.75
C VAL A 87 19.52 16.72 1.38
N LYS A 88 20.80 16.74 0.91
CA LYS A 88 21.79 17.73 1.38
C LYS A 88 21.33 19.14 1.07
N LEU A 89 20.78 19.40 -0.12
CA LEU A 89 20.23 20.73 -0.47
C LEU A 89 19.20 21.20 0.53
N VAL A 90 18.23 20.33 0.93
CA VAL A 90 17.22 20.68 1.93
C VAL A 90 17.84 20.94 3.30
N CYS A 91 18.83 20.14 3.71
CA CYS A 91 19.53 20.32 4.98
C CYS A 91 20.30 21.66 5.01
N GLU A 92 21.02 21.99 3.93
CA GLU A 92 21.73 23.26 3.83
C GLU A 92 20.80 24.46 3.77
N LEU A 93 19.66 24.34 3.04
CA LEU A 93 18.64 25.38 3.03
C LEU A 93 18.01 25.58 4.42
N TYR A 94 17.78 24.49 5.18
CA TYR A 94 17.29 24.57 6.55
C TYR A 94 18.24 25.33 7.49
N LYS A 95 19.54 25.10 7.35
CA LYS A 95 20.54 25.83 8.12
C LYS A 95 20.47 27.34 7.84
N VAL A 96 20.38 27.71 6.56
CA VAL A 96 20.19 29.12 6.16
C VAL A 96 18.85 29.67 6.65
N TYR A 97 17.74 28.94 6.47
CA TYR A 97 16.42 29.34 6.97
C TYR A 97 16.44 29.62 8.49
N SER A 98 17.14 28.77 9.24
CA SER A 98 17.26 28.90 10.70
C SER A 98 18.07 30.12 11.12
N GLU A 99 18.98 30.64 10.29
CA GLU A 99 19.70 31.91 10.54
C GLU A 99 18.72 33.09 10.57
N TYR A 100 17.64 33.08 9.76
CA TYR A 100 16.65 34.14 9.65
C TYR A 100 15.45 34.01 10.59
N HIS A 101 15.03 32.76 10.88
CA HIS A 101 13.78 32.48 11.61
C HIS A 101 13.99 31.77 12.95
N GLY A 102 15.21 31.33 13.26
CA GLY A 102 15.53 30.57 14.47
C GLY A 102 15.11 29.08 14.35
N SER A 103 15.90 28.18 14.89
CA SER A 103 15.64 26.73 14.88
C SER A 103 14.52 26.28 15.84
N ALA A 104 14.13 27.14 16.80
CA ALA A 104 13.12 26.79 17.80
C ALA A 104 11.68 26.80 17.27
N GLU A 105 11.40 27.57 16.21
CA GLU A 105 10.04 27.64 15.65
C GLU A 105 9.71 26.49 14.69
N LEU A 106 10.70 25.95 13.95
CA LEU A 106 10.51 24.94 12.94
C LEU A 106 11.67 23.94 12.90
N THR A 107 11.40 22.68 13.19
CA THR A 107 12.38 21.60 13.08
C THR A 107 12.58 21.18 11.62
N LEU A 108 13.73 20.54 11.31
CA LEU A 108 14.00 20.02 9.96
C LEU A 108 12.90 19.07 9.47
N ASP A 109 12.30 18.29 10.37
CA ASP A 109 11.17 17.40 10.07
C ASP A 109 9.98 18.13 9.42
N LYS A 110 9.62 19.27 9.98
CA LYS A 110 8.51 20.09 9.50
C LYS A 110 8.91 20.92 8.28
N PHE A 111 10.17 21.31 8.20
CA PHE A 111 10.70 22.11 7.12
C PHE A 111 10.92 21.32 5.84
N TYR A 112 11.18 20.00 5.89
CA TYR A 112 11.70 19.22 4.77
C TYR A 112 10.88 19.36 3.47
N GLY A 113 9.56 19.16 3.52
CA GLY A 113 8.68 19.33 2.35
C GLY A 113 8.68 20.76 1.80
N TRP A 114 8.80 21.74 2.68
CA TRP A 114 8.92 23.15 2.32
C TRP A 114 10.23 23.48 1.67
N GLY A 115 11.32 22.93 2.21
CA GLY A 115 12.65 23.09 1.66
C GLY A 115 12.71 22.56 0.22
N GLN A 116 12.11 21.42 -0.05
CA GLN A 116 12.00 20.89 -1.42
C GLN A 116 11.26 21.86 -2.36
N LEU A 117 10.17 22.44 -1.89
CA LEU A 117 9.36 23.38 -2.66
C LEU A 117 10.12 24.68 -2.94
N MET A 118 10.82 25.23 -1.92
CA MET A 118 11.66 26.42 -2.09
C MET A 118 12.78 26.21 -3.09
N ILE A 119 13.47 25.05 -3.01
CA ILE A 119 14.52 24.70 -3.97
C ILE A 119 13.98 24.60 -5.38
N ALA A 120 12.79 24.03 -5.58
CA ALA A 120 12.16 23.96 -6.88
C ALA A 120 11.81 25.35 -7.45
N ASP A 121 11.35 26.27 -6.60
CA ASP A 121 11.08 27.65 -7.00
C ASP A 121 12.38 28.43 -7.30
N PHE A 122 13.44 28.22 -6.52
CA PHE A 122 14.76 28.83 -6.78
C PHE A 122 15.38 28.29 -8.07
N ASP A 123 15.25 26.99 -8.32
CA ASP A 123 15.68 26.34 -9.56
C ASP A 123 14.97 26.92 -10.79
N ASP A 124 13.67 27.17 -10.68
CA ASP A 124 12.87 27.77 -11.75
C ASP A 124 13.24 29.26 -12.00
N ILE A 125 13.51 30.03 -10.93
CA ILE A 125 14.02 31.40 -11.02
C ILE A 125 15.33 31.43 -11.81
N ASP A 126 16.28 30.59 -11.46
CA ASP A 126 17.59 30.56 -12.10
C ASP A 126 17.53 30.05 -13.53
N LYS A 127 16.77 29.02 -13.81
CA LYS A 127 16.58 28.48 -15.17
C LYS A 127 15.93 29.46 -16.11
N ASN A 128 15.05 30.34 -15.59
CA ASN A 128 14.43 31.41 -16.38
C ASN A 128 15.18 32.74 -16.27
N MET A 129 16.34 32.79 -15.62
CA MET A 129 17.15 34.01 -15.50
C MET A 129 16.40 35.18 -14.86
N ALA A 130 15.40 34.88 -14.02
CA ALA A 130 14.60 35.89 -13.38
C ALA A 130 15.38 36.57 -12.25
N ASP A 131 15.04 37.82 -11.94
CA ASP A 131 15.58 38.56 -10.81
C ASP A 131 14.84 38.15 -9.52
N ALA A 132 15.54 37.42 -8.62
CA ALA A 132 14.97 36.92 -7.39
C ALA A 132 14.47 38.04 -6.46
N ASP A 133 15.19 39.16 -6.41
CA ASP A 133 14.79 40.33 -5.60
C ASP A 133 13.50 40.93 -6.13
N ALA A 134 13.35 41.07 -7.45
CA ALA A 134 12.13 41.56 -8.10
C ALA A 134 10.95 40.57 -7.91
N VAL A 135 11.19 39.25 -8.04
CA VAL A 135 10.16 38.21 -7.84
C VAL A 135 9.61 38.26 -6.41
N PHE A 136 10.49 38.29 -5.41
CA PHE A 136 10.07 38.22 -4.00
C PHE A 136 9.62 39.57 -3.41
N SER A 137 9.95 40.70 -4.02
CA SER A 137 9.46 42.02 -3.59
C SER A 137 8.01 42.31 -4.03
N ASN A 138 7.56 41.70 -5.10
CA ASN A 138 6.30 42.07 -5.76
C ASN A 138 5.03 41.67 -5.01
N ILE A 139 5.06 40.72 -4.06
CA ILE A 139 3.83 40.32 -3.36
C ILE A 139 3.32 41.44 -2.42
N THR A 140 4.22 42.25 -1.86
CA THR A 140 3.86 43.37 -1.01
C THR A 140 3.17 44.47 -1.85
N ALA A 141 3.72 44.80 -3.00
CA ALA A 141 3.13 45.79 -3.92
C ALA A 141 1.77 45.30 -4.51
N PHE A 142 1.65 44.01 -4.80
CA PHE A 142 0.40 43.40 -5.29
C PHE A 142 -0.71 43.43 -4.23
N HIS A 143 -0.33 43.29 -2.96
CA HIS A 143 -1.27 43.34 -1.83
C HIS A 143 -1.80 44.77 -1.58
N GLU A 144 -0.99 45.76 -1.84
CA GLU A 144 -1.39 47.19 -1.77
C GLU A 144 -2.35 47.54 -2.93
N LEU A 145 -2.24 46.94 -4.10
CA LEU A 145 -3.04 47.24 -5.30
C LEU A 145 -4.42 46.51 -5.33
N GLU A 146 -4.55 45.30 -4.83
CA GLU A 146 -5.78 44.49 -4.97
C GLU A 146 -6.48 44.11 -3.66
N GLY A 147 -5.90 44.36 -2.48
CA GLY A 147 -6.52 44.13 -1.18
C GLY A 147 -6.85 42.65 -0.86
N LYS A 148 -6.63 41.70 -1.75
CA LYS A 148 -6.83 40.25 -1.56
C LYS A 148 -5.83 39.43 -2.36
N ILE A 149 -5.10 38.55 -1.66
CA ILE A 149 -4.34 37.47 -2.30
C ILE A 149 -5.22 36.23 -2.31
N GLU A 150 -5.60 35.73 -3.49
CA GLU A 150 -6.28 34.46 -3.65
C GLU A 150 -5.24 33.36 -3.83
N PHE A 151 -5.15 32.46 -2.85
CA PHE A 151 -4.32 31.25 -2.93
C PHE A 151 -5.09 30.13 -3.62
N THR A 152 -4.43 29.36 -4.50
CA THR A 152 -4.98 28.11 -5.01
C THR A 152 -5.21 27.10 -3.86
N PRO A 153 -6.12 26.12 -4.02
CA PRO A 153 -6.34 25.12 -3.01
C PRO A 153 -5.05 24.42 -2.56
N GLY A 154 -4.14 24.09 -3.47
CA GLY A 154 -2.85 23.47 -3.13
C GLY A 154 -1.90 24.40 -2.38
N GLN A 155 -1.87 25.70 -2.73
CA GLN A 155 -1.09 26.68 -1.99
C GLN A 155 -1.64 26.88 -0.57
N ARG A 156 -2.97 26.93 -0.42
CA ARG A 156 -3.61 27.04 0.89
C ARG A 156 -3.27 25.83 1.77
N GLU A 157 -3.47 24.61 1.28
CA GLU A 157 -3.13 23.37 1.99
C GLU A 157 -1.64 23.33 2.37
N ALA A 158 -0.78 23.77 1.47
CA ALA A 158 0.64 23.87 1.71
C ALA A 158 0.93 24.88 2.85
N ILE A 159 0.39 26.08 2.81
CA ILE A 159 0.56 27.12 3.84
C ILE A 159 0.02 26.63 5.20
N GLU A 160 -1.14 25.98 5.22
CA GLU A 160 -1.75 25.41 6.43
C GLU A 160 -0.86 24.34 7.05
N ARG A 161 -0.30 23.43 6.27
CA ARG A 161 0.66 22.42 6.75
C ARG A 161 1.92 23.04 7.35
N PHE A 162 2.45 24.06 6.71
CA PHE A 162 3.67 24.74 7.16
C PHE A 162 3.49 25.37 8.54
N PHE A 163 2.45 26.14 8.72
CA PHE A 163 2.29 26.87 9.97
C PHE A 163 1.69 26.04 11.10
N ASN A 164 1.33 24.77 10.85
CA ASN A 164 0.74 23.86 11.84
C ASN A 164 -0.44 24.51 12.61
N VAL A 165 -1.14 25.42 11.93
CA VAL A 165 -2.31 26.11 12.46
C VAL A 165 -3.51 25.28 12.06
N MET A 166 -4.00 24.44 12.99
CA MET A 166 -5.37 23.97 12.90
C MET A 166 -6.25 25.21 12.79
N LEU A 167 -7.11 25.20 11.80
CA LEU A 167 -8.07 26.23 11.42
C LEU A 167 -8.81 26.83 12.64
N ASP A 168 -8.25 27.91 13.20
CA ASP A 168 -9.06 28.95 13.76
C ASP A 168 -9.37 29.92 12.63
N ASP A 169 -10.60 30.37 12.50
CA ASP A 169 -11.20 31.15 11.41
C ASP A 169 -10.49 32.51 11.07
N ASP A 170 -9.28 32.77 11.55
CA ASP A 170 -8.58 34.03 11.41
C ASP A 170 -7.52 33.98 10.28
N ASN A 171 -7.99 34.14 9.04
CA ASN A 171 -7.17 34.27 7.81
C ASN A 171 -6.05 35.32 7.92
N SER A 172 -6.13 36.27 8.89
CA SER A 172 -5.18 37.36 9.06
C SER A 172 -3.83 36.90 9.63
N LYS A 173 -3.83 35.94 10.57
CA LYS A 173 -2.61 35.38 11.17
C LYS A 173 -1.79 34.52 10.23
N ILE A 174 -2.46 33.73 9.39
CA ILE A 174 -1.80 32.90 8.36
C ILE A 174 -1.13 33.78 7.32
N LYS A 175 -1.81 34.81 6.84
CA LYS A 175 -1.24 35.80 5.92
C LYS A 175 -0.03 36.52 6.50
N GLY A 176 -0.09 36.92 7.79
CA GLY A 176 1.03 37.57 8.44
C GLY A 176 2.28 36.72 8.57
N LYS A 177 2.12 35.42 8.89
CA LYS A 177 3.23 34.46 8.92
C LYS A 177 3.80 34.18 7.55
N PHE A 178 2.95 34.00 6.54
CA PHE A 178 3.37 33.81 5.16
C PHE A 178 4.18 35.00 4.64
N LEU A 179 3.70 36.23 4.87
CA LEU A 179 4.41 37.45 4.45
C LEU A 179 5.77 37.61 5.18
N LYS A 180 5.86 37.18 6.45
CA LYS A 180 7.15 37.19 7.17
C LYS A 180 8.18 36.29 6.52
N VAL A 181 7.76 35.06 6.12
CA VAL A 181 8.64 34.13 5.39
C VAL A 181 8.92 34.67 3.98
N TRP A 182 7.90 35.12 3.27
CA TRP A 182 8.05 35.68 1.91
C TRP A 182 9.10 36.81 1.84
N ASN A 183 9.03 37.74 2.77
CA ASN A 183 9.95 38.89 2.80
C ASN A 183 11.40 38.52 3.07
N SER A 184 11.66 37.30 3.57
CA SER A 184 13.02 36.78 3.79
C SER A 184 13.53 35.91 2.64
N LEU A 185 12.66 35.51 1.69
CA LEU A 185 13.01 34.53 0.66
C LEU A 185 14.14 35.00 -0.26
N ALA A 186 14.19 36.29 -0.62
CA ALA A 186 15.29 36.84 -1.42
C ALA A 186 16.63 36.72 -0.69
N ALA A 187 16.66 37.11 0.59
CA ALA A 187 17.88 37.00 1.41
C ALA A 187 18.29 35.55 1.63
N ILE A 188 17.31 34.66 1.86
CA ILE A 188 17.56 33.21 1.99
C ILE A 188 18.11 32.65 0.67
N TYR A 189 17.55 33.01 -0.49
CA TYR A 189 18.02 32.61 -1.81
C TYR A 189 19.50 32.98 -2.03
N HIS A 190 19.86 34.24 -1.81
CA HIS A 190 21.25 34.70 -1.98
C HIS A 190 22.19 33.99 -1.00
N ARG A 191 21.83 33.92 0.29
CA ARG A 191 22.64 33.26 1.32
C ARG A 191 22.80 31.76 1.07
N PHE A 192 21.77 31.11 0.58
CA PHE A 192 21.83 29.69 0.20
C PHE A 192 22.77 29.43 -0.97
N ASN A 193 22.69 30.26 -2.02
CA ASN A 193 23.62 30.17 -3.15
C ASN A 193 25.07 30.47 -2.77
N GLU A 194 25.32 31.46 -1.91
CA GLU A 194 26.66 31.74 -1.36
C GLU A 194 27.22 30.53 -0.61
N ARG A 195 26.39 29.92 0.26
CA ARG A 195 26.80 28.79 1.07
C ARG A 195 27.15 27.58 0.21
N LEU A 196 26.28 27.23 -0.75
CA LEU A 196 26.56 26.13 -1.70
C LEU A 196 27.83 26.41 -2.53
N ALA A 197 27.98 27.62 -3.01
CA ALA A 197 29.16 28.02 -3.79
C ALA A 197 30.46 27.88 -2.97
N GLY A 198 30.42 28.17 -1.66
CA GLY A 198 31.55 27.98 -0.74
C GLY A 198 31.97 26.51 -0.61
N GLU A 199 31.06 25.56 -0.79
CA GLU A 199 31.33 24.12 -0.81
C GLU A 199 31.62 23.56 -2.23
N GLY A 200 31.57 24.38 -3.27
CA GLY A 200 31.70 23.94 -4.66
C GLY A 200 30.44 23.23 -5.18
N LEU A 201 29.31 23.43 -4.51
CA LEU A 201 28.02 22.81 -4.82
C LEU A 201 27.04 23.80 -5.44
N ALA A 202 25.99 23.29 -6.09
CA ALA A 202 24.86 24.06 -6.58
C ALA A 202 23.62 23.14 -6.79
N TYR A 203 22.44 23.69 -6.91
CA TYR A 203 21.32 23.00 -7.56
C TYR A 203 21.40 23.27 -9.07
N GLU A 204 20.59 22.56 -9.86
CA GLU A 204 20.78 22.53 -11.32
C GLU A 204 20.63 23.89 -11.98
N GLY A 205 19.59 24.66 -11.64
CA GLY A 205 19.35 26.01 -12.19
C GLY A 205 20.48 27.00 -11.85
N ALA A 206 20.93 26.98 -10.59
CA ALA A 206 22.06 27.83 -10.20
C ALA A 206 23.36 27.50 -10.96
N LEU A 207 23.62 26.20 -11.20
CA LEU A 207 24.75 25.77 -12.04
C LEU A 207 24.60 26.31 -13.46
N TYR A 208 23.42 26.16 -14.06
CA TYR A 208 23.18 26.61 -15.45
C TYR A 208 23.31 28.13 -15.58
N ARG A 209 22.72 28.88 -14.64
CA ARG A 209 22.83 30.34 -14.59
C ARG A 209 24.27 30.79 -14.49
N LYS A 210 25.04 30.19 -13.59
CA LYS A 210 26.46 30.48 -13.40
C LYS A 210 27.28 30.25 -14.69
N VAL A 211 26.96 29.23 -15.47
CA VAL A 211 27.62 28.90 -16.72
C VAL A 211 27.40 29.98 -17.77
N VAL A 212 26.16 30.46 -17.94
CA VAL A 212 25.83 31.49 -18.96
C VAL A 212 26.18 32.92 -18.55
N GLU A 213 26.30 33.18 -17.25
CA GLU A 213 26.78 34.48 -16.70
C GLU A 213 28.29 34.58 -16.63
N GLY A 214 28.98 33.41 -16.76
CA GLY A 214 30.45 33.36 -16.72
C GLY A 214 31.09 33.97 -17.98
N GLU A 215 32.27 34.60 -17.80
CA GLU A 215 32.96 35.31 -18.89
C GLU A 215 33.55 34.42 -19.98
N GLN A 216 33.77 33.12 -19.72
CA GLN A 216 34.37 32.20 -20.75
C GLN A 216 33.73 30.80 -20.65
N LEU A 217 33.03 30.42 -21.71
CA LEU A 217 32.61 29.06 -21.97
C LEU A 217 33.76 28.26 -22.64
N ASN A 218 34.11 27.12 -22.06
CA ASN A 218 35.15 26.24 -22.65
C ASN A 218 34.49 25.24 -23.63
N LEU A 219 33.82 25.79 -24.63
CA LEU A 219 33.04 25.02 -25.61
C LEU A 219 33.92 24.62 -26.83
N GLY A 220 35.17 24.21 -26.72
CA GLY A 220 36.00 23.80 -27.85
C GLY A 220 35.70 24.60 -29.15
N SER A 221 36.29 24.22 -30.26
CA SER A 221 36.09 24.92 -31.57
C SER A 221 35.03 24.25 -32.47
N GLY A 222 34.42 23.18 -32.06
CA GLY A 222 33.49 22.37 -32.83
C GLY A 222 32.11 23.01 -33.03
N LYS A 223 31.32 22.44 -33.96
CA LYS A 223 29.90 22.83 -34.23
C LYS A 223 28.94 22.08 -33.33
N TYR A 224 27.89 22.72 -32.90
CA TYR A 224 26.82 22.17 -32.07
C TYR A 224 25.50 22.07 -32.85
N ILE A 225 24.88 20.91 -32.87
CA ILE A 225 23.62 20.64 -33.55
C ILE A 225 22.59 20.33 -32.49
N PHE A 226 21.62 21.22 -32.29
CA PHE A 226 20.53 21.06 -31.34
C PHE A 226 19.33 20.39 -31.98
N VAL A 227 18.89 19.26 -31.47
CA VAL A 227 17.87 18.41 -32.12
C VAL A 227 16.68 18.17 -31.22
N GLY A 228 15.51 18.53 -31.70
CA GLY A 228 14.21 18.12 -31.17
C GLY A 228 13.88 18.66 -29.79
N PHE A 229 14.29 19.87 -29.47
CA PHE A 229 13.82 20.59 -28.29
C PHE A 229 12.43 21.17 -28.57
N ASN A 230 11.57 21.17 -27.56
CA ASN A 230 10.24 21.79 -27.64
C ASN A 230 10.18 23.05 -26.77
N VAL A 231 10.59 22.94 -25.52
CA VAL A 231 10.70 24.07 -24.60
C VAL A 231 12.16 24.29 -24.30
N VAL A 232 12.58 25.54 -24.41
CA VAL A 232 13.92 25.99 -24.10
C VAL A 232 13.80 27.05 -23.01
N GLN A 233 14.46 26.83 -21.89
CA GLN A 233 14.51 27.77 -20.77
C GLN A 233 15.43 28.94 -21.12
N GLU A 234 15.34 30.05 -20.42
CA GLU A 234 16.10 31.26 -20.79
C GLU A 234 17.62 31.03 -20.69
N VAL A 235 18.11 30.24 -19.74
CA VAL A 235 19.52 29.85 -19.66
C VAL A 235 19.98 29.08 -20.90
N GLU A 236 19.14 28.16 -21.40
CA GLU A 236 19.42 27.40 -22.61
C GLU A 236 19.36 28.29 -23.85
N SER A 237 18.37 29.18 -23.91
CA SER A 237 18.17 30.16 -24.96
C SER A 237 19.38 31.10 -25.09
N ARG A 238 19.97 31.52 -23.99
CA ARG A 238 21.21 32.33 -23.99
C ARG A 238 22.40 31.55 -24.54
N LEU A 239 22.58 30.28 -24.08
CA LEU A 239 23.61 29.40 -24.60
C LEU A 239 23.47 29.19 -26.12
N PHE A 240 22.24 28.96 -26.61
CA PHE A 240 21.95 28.79 -28.03
C PHE A 240 22.26 30.08 -28.80
N SER A 241 21.91 31.26 -28.27
CA SER A 241 22.20 32.55 -28.89
C SER A 241 23.71 32.80 -29.00
N MET A 242 24.48 32.52 -27.94
CA MET A 242 25.94 32.67 -27.97
C MET A 242 26.58 31.82 -29.07
N LEU A 243 26.22 30.55 -29.17
CA LEU A 243 26.74 29.63 -30.19
C LEU A 243 26.25 30.00 -31.61
N LYS A 244 25.02 30.50 -31.72
CA LYS A 244 24.48 31.02 -33.01
C LYS A 244 25.26 32.24 -33.49
N ASP A 245 25.53 33.19 -32.60
CA ASP A 245 26.24 34.43 -32.93
C ASP A 245 27.70 34.16 -33.34
N GLU A 246 28.28 33.06 -32.79
CA GLU A 246 29.56 32.53 -33.22
C GLU A 246 29.51 31.75 -34.55
N GLY A 247 28.35 31.53 -35.13
CA GLY A 247 28.14 30.72 -36.35
C GLY A 247 28.41 29.21 -36.13
N ARG A 248 28.28 28.72 -34.90
CA ARG A 248 28.63 27.35 -34.47
C ARG A 248 27.40 26.49 -34.10
N ALA A 249 26.17 27.05 -34.17
CA ALA A 249 24.96 26.32 -33.83
C ALA A 249 24.07 26.07 -35.06
N LEU A 250 23.55 24.86 -35.16
CA LEU A 250 22.50 24.46 -36.08
C LEU A 250 21.31 23.93 -35.31
N PHE A 251 20.08 24.16 -35.75
CA PHE A 251 18.85 23.86 -35.03
C PHE A 251 17.89 23.03 -35.86
N TYR A 252 17.41 21.94 -35.32
CA TYR A 252 16.41 21.06 -35.94
C TYR A 252 15.21 20.91 -34.98
N TRP A 253 14.07 21.52 -35.38
CA TRP A 253 12.84 21.50 -34.62
C TRP A 253 11.86 20.51 -35.26
N ASP A 254 11.27 19.64 -34.42
CA ASP A 254 10.20 18.75 -34.85
C ASP A 254 8.84 19.38 -34.57
N TYR A 255 7.99 19.50 -35.59
CA TYR A 255 6.62 20.01 -35.49
C TYR A 255 5.77 19.50 -36.64
N ASP A 256 4.48 19.71 -36.58
CA ASP A 256 3.54 19.51 -37.68
C ASP A 256 2.68 20.76 -37.84
N ASN A 257 2.43 21.19 -39.07
CA ASN A 257 1.64 22.40 -39.39
C ASN A 257 0.21 22.30 -38.85
N PHE A 258 -0.29 21.08 -38.60
CA PHE A 258 -1.62 20.85 -38.04
C PHE A 258 -1.83 21.53 -36.68
N PHE A 259 -0.83 21.51 -35.81
CA PHE A 259 -0.92 22.11 -34.47
C PHE A 259 -0.16 23.42 -34.31
N MET A 260 0.37 23.96 -35.38
CA MET A 260 1.00 25.29 -35.35
C MET A 260 -0.04 26.41 -35.39
N PRO A 261 0.13 27.51 -34.63
CA PRO A 261 -0.82 28.62 -34.56
C PRO A 261 -1.10 29.29 -35.89
N GLU A 262 -0.12 29.30 -36.79
CA GLU A 262 -0.20 29.93 -38.07
C GLU A 262 -1.15 29.22 -39.06
N ALA A 263 -1.40 27.95 -38.88
CA ALA A 263 -2.19 27.12 -39.77
C ALA A 263 -3.65 26.93 -39.33
N ASN A 264 -4.01 27.25 -38.12
CA ASN A 264 -5.34 27.03 -37.55
C ASN A 264 -5.90 28.27 -36.87
N SER A 265 -7.19 28.55 -37.12
CA SER A 265 -7.95 29.62 -36.44
C SER A 265 -8.15 29.38 -34.93
N VAL A 266 -7.87 28.17 -34.47
CA VAL A 266 -7.93 27.79 -33.05
C VAL A 266 -6.50 27.52 -32.57
N ALA A 267 -6.05 28.25 -31.56
CA ALA A 267 -4.72 28.09 -30.98
C ALA A 267 -4.59 26.70 -30.34
N ASN A 268 -3.77 25.84 -30.95
CA ASN A 268 -3.40 24.56 -30.32
C ASN A 268 -2.19 24.76 -29.40
N GLU A 269 -2.31 24.33 -28.16
CA GLU A 269 -1.28 24.52 -27.12
C GLU A 269 0.06 23.86 -27.51
N ALA A 270 0.04 22.78 -28.28
CA ALA A 270 1.23 22.03 -28.68
C ALA A 270 2.24 22.83 -29.51
N GLY A 271 1.76 23.76 -30.37
CA GLY A 271 2.61 24.58 -31.24
C GLY A 271 3.21 25.82 -30.57
N ARG A 272 2.74 26.19 -29.38
CA ARG A 272 3.04 27.48 -28.75
C ARG A 272 4.54 27.77 -28.60
N HIS A 273 5.28 26.83 -28.02
CA HIS A 273 6.71 27.03 -27.77
C HIS A 273 7.57 26.88 -29.02
N ILE A 274 7.19 25.96 -29.91
CA ILE A 274 7.90 25.76 -31.18
C ILE A 274 7.80 27.00 -32.07
N SER A 275 6.66 27.71 -32.11
CA SER A 275 6.52 28.97 -32.86
C SER A 275 7.53 30.01 -32.37
N GLN A 276 7.64 30.18 -31.04
CA GLN A 276 8.61 31.12 -30.45
C GLN A 276 10.05 30.73 -30.74
N LEU A 277 10.37 29.44 -30.72
CA LEU A 277 11.71 28.94 -31.01
C LEU A 277 12.08 29.16 -32.48
N LYS A 278 11.16 28.95 -33.43
CA LYS A 278 11.38 29.18 -34.87
C LYS A 278 11.67 30.64 -35.18
N GLU A 279 11.02 31.58 -34.49
CA GLU A 279 11.29 33.01 -34.63
C GLU A 279 12.71 33.38 -34.20
N LYS A 280 13.19 32.81 -33.11
CA LYS A 280 14.51 33.11 -32.52
C LYS A 280 15.64 32.32 -33.19
N PHE A 281 15.38 31.05 -33.49
CA PHE A 281 16.34 30.08 -34.03
C PHE A 281 15.76 29.38 -35.25
N ALA A 282 16.26 29.70 -36.44
CA ALA A 282 15.74 29.15 -37.71
C ALA A 282 15.93 27.60 -37.71
N ASN A 283 14.90 26.88 -38.21
CA ASN A 283 15.01 25.45 -38.45
C ASN A 283 15.86 25.18 -39.70
N GLU A 284 16.77 24.24 -39.63
CA GLU A 284 17.61 23.83 -40.76
C GLU A 284 16.84 23.06 -41.85
N LEU A 285 15.78 22.36 -41.45
CA LEU A 285 14.84 21.76 -42.40
C LEU A 285 13.88 22.82 -42.93
N THR A 286 13.76 22.88 -44.24
CA THR A 286 12.96 23.94 -44.92
C THR A 286 11.47 23.73 -44.68
N PRO A 287 10.67 24.82 -44.46
CA PRO A 287 9.24 24.69 -44.12
C PRO A 287 8.35 24.16 -45.26
N ASP A 288 8.84 24.14 -46.48
CA ASP A 288 8.15 23.63 -47.69
C ASP A 288 8.18 22.10 -47.80
N ARG A 289 8.85 21.41 -46.85
CA ARG A 289 8.87 19.95 -46.77
C ARG A 289 7.56 19.42 -46.17
N THR A 290 6.52 19.31 -47.04
CA THR A 290 5.19 18.80 -46.62
C THR A 290 5.20 17.34 -46.21
N ASP A 291 6.20 16.59 -46.63
CA ASP A 291 6.41 15.16 -46.27
C ASP A 291 6.72 14.96 -44.78
N ILE A 292 7.29 15.95 -44.13
CA ILE A 292 7.63 15.90 -42.69
C ILE A 292 6.68 16.76 -41.82
N PHE A 293 6.24 17.93 -42.33
CA PHE A 293 5.52 18.89 -41.50
C PHE A 293 3.99 18.86 -41.65
N ASP A 294 3.43 17.97 -42.48
CA ASP A 294 1.99 17.73 -42.66
C ASP A 294 1.58 16.27 -42.45
N ALA A 295 2.38 15.50 -41.70
CA ALA A 295 2.15 14.09 -41.44
C ALA A 295 0.85 13.81 -40.68
N MET A 296 0.40 14.74 -39.85
CA MET A 296 -0.87 14.64 -39.12
C MET A 296 -2.09 14.60 -40.03
N ARG A 297 -2.01 15.18 -41.22
CA ARG A 297 -3.12 15.21 -42.20
C ARG A 297 -3.27 13.90 -42.98
N GLY A 298 -2.30 12.99 -42.88
CA GLY A 298 -2.33 11.66 -43.50
C GLY A 298 -3.40 10.74 -42.91
N GLU A 299 -3.67 9.63 -43.60
CA GLU A 299 -4.60 8.61 -43.08
C GLU A 299 -4.06 7.97 -41.80
N LYS A 300 -4.91 7.90 -40.77
CA LYS A 300 -4.61 7.22 -39.49
C LYS A 300 -5.80 6.45 -38.98
N ASN A 301 -5.53 5.32 -38.38
CA ASN A 301 -6.50 4.57 -37.60
C ASN A 301 -6.33 4.92 -36.12
N VAL A 302 -7.34 5.53 -35.50
CA VAL A 302 -7.33 5.92 -34.10
C VAL A 302 -8.40 5.16 -33.35
N LYS A 303 -7.99 4.37 -32.37
CA LYS A 303 -8.89 3.57 -31.55
C LYS A 303 -8.86 4.04 -30.11
N PHE A 304 -10.01 4.46 -29.57
CA PHE A 304 -10.18 4.79 -28.16
C PHE A 304 -10.73 3.57 -27.43
N VAL A 305 -10.10 3.18 -26.33
CA VAL A 305 -10.46 2.00 -25.56
C VAL A 305 -10.69 2.42 -24.11
N SER A 306 -11.91 2.21 -23.61
CA SER A 306 -12.19 2.38 -22.18
C SER A 306 -12.00 1.06 -21.45
N ALA A 307 -11.34 1.10 -20.31
CA ALA A 307 -11.09 -0.06 -19.45
C ALA A 307 -11.49 0.25 -18.01
N PRO A 308 -12.12 -0.67 -17.27
CA PRO A 308 -12.54 -0.41 -15.89
C PRO A 308 -11.39 -0.44 -14.87
N THR A 309 -10.25 -1.05 -15.20
CA THR A 309 -9.07 -1.13 -14.31
C THR A 309 -7.77 -1.12 -15.08
N GLU A 310 -6.68 -0.74 -14.39
CA GLU A 310 -5.32 -0.78 -14.92
C GLU A 310 -4.90 -2.21 -15.32
N ASN A 311 -5.34 -3.23 -14.57
CA ASN A 311 -5.03 -4.63 -14.88
C ASN A 311 -5.61 -5.05 -16.24
N ILE A 312 -6.84 -4.63 -16.57
CA ILE A 312 -7.46 -4.92 -17.85
C ILE A 312 -6.73 -4.20 -18.99
N GLN A 313 -6.27 -2.98 -18.76
CA GLN A 313 -5.43 -2.26 -19.72
C GLN A 313 -4.14 -3.04 -20.02
N ALA A 314 -3.46 -3.54 -18.99
CA ALA A 314 -2.24 -4.33 -19.17
C ALA A 314 -2.52 -5.66 -19.90
N ARG A 315 -3.61 -6.35 -19.59
CA ARG A 315 -4.01 -7.58 -20.30
C ARG A 315 -4.36 -7.33 -21.76
N TYR A 316 -4.91 -6.16 -22.09
CA TYR A 316 -5.19 -5.79 -23.48
C TYR A 316 -3.93 -5.68 -24.33
N VAL A 317 -2.78 -5.38 -23.72
CA VAL A 317 -1.47 -5.34 -24.39
C VAL A 317 -1.19 -6.65 -25.14
N HIS A 318 -1.48 -7.80 -24.52
CA HIS A 318 -1.29 -9.12 -25.15
C HIS A 318 -2.07 -9.26 -26.44
N GLN A 319 -3.37 -8.91 -26.41
CA GLN A 319 -4.24 -8.99 -27.57
C GLN A 319 -3.79 -8.00 -28.64
N TRP A 320 -3.50 -6.75 -28.27
CA TRP A 320 -3.11 -5.69 -29.18
C TRP A 320 -1.80 -6.01 -29.93
N LEU A 321 -0.83 -6.64 -29.26
CA LEU A 321 0.43 -7.06 -29.87
C LEU A 321 0.26 -8.19 -30.88
N LYS A 322 -0.69 -9.09 -30.67
CA LYS A 322 -1.01 -10.19 -31.59
C LYS A 322 -1.86 -9.75 -32.77
N GLU A 323 -2.69 -8.73 -32.60
CA GLU A 323 -3.43 -8.12 -33.71
C GLU A 323 -2.44 -7.52 -34.73
N ASP A 324 -2.70 -7.75 -36.04
CA ASP A 324 -1.89 -7.23 -37.15
C ASP A 324 -0.38 -7.57 -37.05
N LYS A 325 -0.04 -8.60 -36.27
CA LYS A 325 1.36 -9.05 -36.05
C LYS A 325 2.30 -7.91 -35.59
N ARG A 326 1.79 -6.99 -34.75
CA ARG A 326 2.57 -5.83 -34.29
C ARG A 326 3.82 -6.24 -33.51
N MET A 327 3.79 -7.38 -32.80
CA MET A 327 4.96 -7.87 -32.08
C MET A 327 6.13 -8.28 -32.99
N GLU A 328 5.85 -8.67 -34.27
CA GLU A 328 6.87 -9.04 -35.25
C GLU A 328 7.54 -7.79 -35.87
N GLN A 329 6.93 -6.60 -35.72
CA GLN A 329 7.41 -5.35 -36.33
C GLN A 329 8.50 -4.65 -35.47
N GLY A 330 8.80 -5.23 -34.29
CA GLY A 330 9.94 -4.81 -33.46
C GLY A 330 9.86 -3.32 -33.10
N ARG A 331 10.92 -2.57 -33.39
CA ARG A 331 11.11 -1.18 -32.99
C ARG A 331 10.12 -0.17 -33.58
N SER A 332 9.34 -0.54 -34.59
CA SER A 332 8.26 0.33 -35.09
C SER A 332 6.98 0.26 -34.27
N THR A 333 6.94 -0.57 -33.25
CA THR A 333 5.83 -0.74 -32.32
C THR A 333 6.20 -0.22 -30.94
N ALA A 334 5.38 0.70 -30.40
CA ALA A 334 5.59 1.26 -29.06
C ALA A 334 4.37 1.08 -28.15
N ILE A 335 4.63 0.74 -26.89
CA ILE A 335 3.70 0.76 -25.78
C ILE A 335 4.12 1.90 -24.85
N VAL A 336 3.31 2.93 -24.77
CA VAL A 336 3.61 4.15 -24.01
C VAL A 336 2.72 4.20 -22.77
N MET A 337 3.35 4.35 -21.62
CA MET A 337 2.68 4.44 -20.34
C MET A 337 2.58 5.89 -19.88
N CYS A 338 1.37 6.41 -19.70
CA CYS A 338 1.16 7.68 -18.99
C CYS A 338 1.31 7.52 -17.47
N ASP A 339 1.08 6.30 -16.96
CA ASP A 339 1.36 5.89 -15.59
C ASP A 339 2.39 4.74 -15.60
N GLU A 340 3.62 5.06 -15.24
CA GLU A 340 4.75 4.10 -15.26
C GLU A 340 4.63 3.02 -14.19
N THR A 341 3.74 3.16 -13.20
CA THR A 341 3.47 2.13 -12.19
C THR A 341 2.91 0.84 -12.79
N LEU A 342 2.35 0.91 -14.01
CA LEU A 342 1.85 -0.24 -14.75
C LEU A 342 2.95 -1.16 -15.30
N LEU A 343 4.19 -0.74 -15.34
CA LEU A 343 5.28 -1.45 -16.00
C LEU A 343 5.34 -2.93 -15.60
N GLN A 344 5.29 -3.22 -14.31
CA GLN A 344 5.37 -4.61 -13.83
C GLN A 344 4.20 -5.47 -14.35
N THR A 345 2.99 -4.93 -14.31
CA THR A 345 1.81 -5.64 -14.79
C THR A 345 1.88 -5.88 -16.30
N ILE A 346 2.40 -4.92 -17.06
CA ILE A 346 2.58 -5.03 -18.50
C ILE A 346 3.59 -6.11 -18.83
N ILE A 347 4.74 -6.14 -18.16
CA ILE A 347 5.79 -7.17 -18.37
C ILE A 347 5.19 -8.57 -18.21
N HIS A 348 4.35 -8.80 -17.21
CA HIS A 348 3.69 -10.09 -16.98
C HIS A 348 2.56 -10.40 -17.98
N CYS A 349 2.09 -9.42 -18.75
CA CYS A 349 1.05 -9.58 -19.75
C CYS A 349 1.60 -9.67 -21.20
N LEU A 350 2.90 -9.55 -21.38
CA LEU A 350 3.52 -9.70 -22.70
C LEU A 350 3.33 -11.14 -23.23
N PRO A 351 3.14 -11.33 -24.54
CA PRO A 351 3.13 -12.66 -25.13
C PRO A 351 4.43 -13.42 -24.90
N GLU A 352 4.35 -14.70 -24.55
CA GLU A 352 5.56 -15.54 -24.37
C GLU A 352 6.38 -15.70 -25.66
N ASP A 353 5.73 -15.60 -26.81
CA ASP A 353 6.29 -15.73 -28.13
C ASP A 353 6.81 -14.41 -28.74
N ILE A 354 6.85 -13.32 -27.94
CA ILE A 354 7.38 -12.05 -28.42
C ILE A 354 8.90 -12.15 -28.70
N PRO A 355 9.37 -11.77 -29.91
CA PRO A 355 10.76 -11.97 -30.30
C PRO A 355 11.75 -11.19 -29.44
N ALA A 356 11.47 -9.92 -29.17
CA ALA A 356 12.31 -9.04 -28.35
C ALA A 356 11.49 -7.86 -27.81
N VAL A 357 11.84 -7.41 -26.61
CA VAL A 357 11.21 -6.25 -25.95
C VAL A 357 12.31 -5.38 -25.35
N ASN A 358 12.23 -4.10 -25.61
CA ASN A 358 13.06 -3.10 -24.97
C ASN A 358 12.24 -2.28 -23.96
N VAL A 359 12.54 -2.44 -22.68
CA VAL A 359 11.93 -1.65 -21.61
C VAL A 359 12.85 -0.48 -21.27
N THR A 360 12.34 0.73 -21.37
CA THR A 360 13.14 1.94 -21.30
C THR A 360 12.97 2.70 -19.99
N THR A 361 11.80 2.61 -19.40
CA THR A 361 11.59 3.10 -18.04
C THR A 361 12.32 2.21 -17.07
N GLY A 362 13.08 2.79 -16.16
CA GLY A 362 13.69 2.02 -15.09
C GLY A 362 12.61 1.33 -14.24
N TYR A 363 12.90 0.13 -13.76
CA TYR A 363 11.99 -0.55 -12.84
C TYR A 363 11.97 0.20 -11.50
N PRO A 364 10.80 0.60 -10.97
CA PRO A 364 10.73 1.31 -9.70
C PRO A 364 11.32 0.49 -8.55
N LEU A 365 12.32 1.02 -7.85
CA LEU A 365 12.92 0.34 -6.70
C LEU A 365 11.87 0.06 -5.61
N SER A 366 10.84 0.89 -5.51
CA SER A 366 9.70 0.70 -4.59
C SER A 366 8.95 -0.61 -4.80
N GLN A 367 8.98 -1.19 -5.99
CA GLN A 367 8.35 -2.47 -6.32
C GLN A 367 9.31 -3.67 -6.16
N ALA A 368 10.60 -3.43 -5.91
CA ALA A 368 11.56 -4.50 -5.68
C ALA A 368 11.36 -5.14 -4.28
N PRO A 369 11.54 -6.46 -4.14
CA PRO A 369 11.36 -7.14 -2.85
C PRO A 369 12.19 -6.53 -1.71
N VAL A 370 13.38 -6.03 -1.98
CA VAL A 370 14.25 -5.39 -0.98
C VAL A 370 13.58 -4.20 -0.29
N THR A 371 12.71 -3.47 -0.99
CA THR A 371 11.96 -2.35 -0.40
C THR A 371 10.99 -2.81 0.67
N ALA A 372 10.29 -3.92 0.45
CA ALA A 372 9.41 -4.51 1.46
C ALA A 372 10.21 -4.96 2.71
N LEU A 373 11.42 -5.49 2.52
CA LEU A 373 12.31 -5.83 3.65
C LEU A 373 12.70 -4.59 4.45
N VAL A 374 13.13 -3.52 3.76
CA VAL A 374 13.47 -2.23 4.38
C VAL A 374 12.29 -1.67 5.16
N ALA A 375 11.10 -1.62 4.54
CA ALA A 375 9.89 -1.12 5.18
C ALA A 375 9.52 -1.94 6.44
N SER A 376 9.59 -3.27 6.34
CA SER A 376 9.30 -4.17 7.46
C SER A 376 10.30 -4.01 8.60
N PHE A 377 11.59 -3.83 8.29
CA PHE A 377 12.62 -3.60 9.30
C PHE A 377 12.43 -2.25 10.02
N LEU A 378 12.14 -1.19 9.28
CA LEU A 378 11.85 0.12 9.86
C LEU A 378 10.61 0.08 10.75
N ALA A 379 9.53 -0.58 10.30
CA ALA A 379 8.31 -0.75 11.08
C ALA A 379 8.55 -1.59 12.35
N LEU A 380 9.39 -2.63 12.28
CA LEU A 380 9.78 -3.44 13.43
C LEU A 380 10.40 -2.60 14.55
N HIS A 381 11.26 -1.64 14.20
CA HIS A 381 11.96 -0.80 15.18
C HIS A 381 11.19 0.47 15.58
N SER A 382 10.25 0.97 14.75
CA SER A 382 9.40 2.12 15.11
C SER A 382 8.18 1.72 15.92
N GLU A 383 7.48 0.66 15.50
CA GLU A 383 6.17 0.28 16.04
C GLU A 383 6.20 -1.10 16.74
N GLY A 384 7.13 -1.98 16.30
CA GLY A 384 7.21 -3.36 16.79
C GLY A 384 7.95 -3.54 18.09
N TYR A 385 8.93 -2.69 18.42
CA TYR A 385 9.73 -2.80 19.63
C TYR A 385 9.08 -2.08 20.82
N VAL A 386 8.97 -2.80 21.96
CA VAL A 386 8.45 -2.27 23.22
C VAL A 386 9.59 -2.23 24.23
N ALA A 387 10.13 -1.03 24.49
CA ALA A 387 11.34 -0.83 25.31
C ALA A 387 11.19 -1.30 26.75
N ASP A 388 10.05 -1.02 27.38
CA ASP A 388 9.79 -1.32 28.81
C ASP A 388 9.89 -2.84 29.15
N GLY A 389 9.62 -3.72 28.16
CA GLY A 389 9.71 -5.17 28.32
C GLY A 389 10.85 -5.79 27.54
N LYS A 390 11.60 -5.06 26.73
CA LYS A 390 12.56 -5.57 25.76
C LYS A 390 11.98 -6.70 24.91
N VAL A 391 10.76 -6.48 24.40
CA VAL A 391 10.00 -7.44 23.61
C VAL A 391 9.63 -6.84 22.25
N PHE A 392 9.35 -7.71 21.27
CA PHE A 392 8.85 -7.31 19.96
C PHE A 392 7.43 -7.84 19.76
N ARG A 393 6.61 -7.12 18.99
CA ARG A 393 5.27 -7.55 18.61
C ARG A 393 5.34 -8.55 17.46
N LEU A 394 4.68 -9.69 17.62
CA LEU A 394 4.71 -10.83 16.68
C LEU A 394 4.37 -10.41 15.23
N ARG A 395 3.41 -9.52 15.04
CA ARG A 395 3.01 -9.00 13.72
C ARG A 395 4.22 -8.47 12.93
N PHE A 396 5.04 -7.64 13.55
CA PHE A 396 6.21 -7.04 12.88
C PHE A 396 7.34 -8.05 12.71
N ILE A 397 7.49 -8.99 13.64
CA ILE A 397 8.41 -10.13 13.50
C ILE A 397 8.02 -10.95 12.28
N ASN A 398 6.74 -11.31 12.17
CA ASN A 398 6.23 -12.10 11.06
C ASN A 398 6.41 -11.37 9.71
N ALA A 399 6.21 -10.06 9.66
CA ALA A 399 6.46 -9.26 8.45
C ALA A 399 7.90 -9.42 7.95
N VAL A 400 8.90 -9.41 8.85
CA VAL A 400 10.31 -9.59 8.49
C VAL A 400 10.64 -11.06 8.20
N LEU A 401 10.23 -11.99 9.07
CA LEU A 401 10.58 -13.42 8.94
C LEU A 401 9.84 -14.13 7.80
N SER A 402 8.67 -13.65 7.35
CA SER A 402 7.95 -14.18 6.18
C SER A 402 8.52 -13.68 4.87
N HIS A 403 9.36 -12.65 4.92
CA HIS A 403 9.93 -12.05 3.70
C HIS A 403 10.78 -13.08 2.93
N PRO A 404 10.70 -13.15 1.58
CA PRO A 404 11.49 -14.11 0.78
C PRO A 404 12.99 -14.05 1.03
N TYR A 405 13.52 -12.92 1.47
CA TYR A 405 14.94 -12.73 1.76
C TYR A 405 15.36 -13.15 3.17
N SER A 406 14.42 -13.48 4.06
CA SER A 406 14.73 -13.89 5.45
C SER A 406 15.65 -15.11 5.51
N LYS A 407 15.49 -16.08 4.60
CA LYS A 407 16.35 -17.28 4.48
C LYS A 407 17.80 -16.96 4.13
N TYR A 408 18.07 -15.80 3.53
CA TYR A 408 19.43 -15.33 3.23
C TYR A 408 20.04 -14.52 4.38
N ILE A 409 19.21 -14.09 5.34
CA ILE A 409 19.67 -13.43 6.56
C ILE A 409 19.99 -14.48 7.62
N SER A 410 19.08 -15.43 7.84
CA SER A 410 19.23 -16.53 8.82
C SER A 410 18.59 -17.81 8.29
N PRO A 411 19.30 -18.96 8.33
CA PRO A 411 18.70 -20.27 8.03
C PRO A 411 17.56 -20.65 9.01
N GLY A 412 17.66 -20.17 10.27
CA GLY A 412 16.69 -20.44 11.34
C GLY A 412 15.42 -19.58 11.29
N ALA A 413 15.33 -18.60 10.41
CA ALA A 413 14.22 -17.65 10.36
C ALA A 413 12.83 -18.30 10.20
N ARG A 414 12.74 -19.34 9.35
CA ARG A 414 11.49 -20.08 9.11
C ARG A 414 11.05 -20.89 10.33
N GLU A 415 12.00 -21.55 11.01
CA GLU A 415 11.74 -22.37 12.20
C GLU A 415 11.33 -21.49 13.37
N LEU A 416 12.05 -20.39 13.60
CA LEU A 416 11.70 -19.39 14.61
C LEU A 416 10.28 -18.88 14.41
N ARG A 417 9.92 -18.45 13.18
CA ARG A 417 8.56 -18.00 12.86
C ARG A 417 7.51 -19.07 13.16
N SER A 418 7.74 -20.33 12.74
CA SER A 418 6.83 -21.43 13.00
C SER A 418 6.63 -21.67 14.50
N THR A 419 7.71 -21.65 15.28
CA THR A 419 7.69 -21.83 16.74
C THR A 419 6.93 -20.71 17.44
N LEU A 420 7.17 -19.45 17.06
CA LEU A 420 6.48 -18.31 17.67
C LEU A 420 4.97 -18.35 17.38
N ASN A 421 4.58 -18.66 16.14
CA ASN A 421 3.17 -18.74 15.78
C ASN A 421 2.45 -19.94 16.41
N SER A 422 3.05 -21.13 16.41
CA SER A 422 2.45 -22.32 17.04
C SER A 422 2.26 -22.18 18.54
N ASN A 423 3.15 -21.44 19.20
CA ASN A 423 3.10 -21.17 20.64
C ASN A 423 2.32 -19.89 20.98
N HIS A 424 1.74 -19.19 19.99
CA HIS A 424 1.02 -17.91 20.17
C HIS A 424 1.83 -16.88 20.99
N ARG A 425 3.15 -16.77 20.70
CA ARG A 425 4.06 -15.85 21.40
C ARG A 425 3.95 -14.45 20.82
N TYR A 426 2.90 -13.71 21.19
CA TYR A 426 2.63 -12.37 20.65
C TYR A 426 3.68 -11.30 21.00
N PHE A 427 4.39 -11.48 22.13
CA PHE A 427 5.43 -10.56 22.61
C PHE A 427 6.68 -11.31 23.04
N PRO A 428 7.41 -11.95 22.09
CA PRO A 428 8.64 -12.62 22.42
C PRO A 428 9.73 -11.63 22.84
N GLY A 429 10.55 -12.03 23.80
CA GLY A 429 11.69 -11.24 24.27
C GLY A 429 12.88 -11.31 23.32
N VAL A 430 13.74 -10.29 23.35
CA VAL A 430 14.96 -10.23 22.52
C VAL A 430 15.79 -11.50 22.60
N LYS A 431 15.94 -12.10 23.79
CA LYS A 431 16.71 -13.34 24.00
C LYS A 431 16.11 -14.55 23.29
N GLU A 432 14.81 -14.57 23.05
CA GLU A 432 14.11 -15.63 22.32
C GLU A 432 14.30 -15.50 20.80
N LEU A 433 14.58 -14.29 20.34
CA LEU A 433 14.65 -13.95 18.93
C LEU A 433 16.09 -14.00 18.38
N VAL A 434 17.08 -13.68 19.21
CA VAL A 434 18.49 -13.62 18.80
C VAL A 434 19.14 -15.01 18.94
N LEU A 435 18.93 -15.86 17.93
CA LEU A 435 19.43 -17.23 17.90
C LEU A 435 20.71 -17.38 17.09
N ASP A 436 20.98 -16.47 16.16
CA ASP A 436 22.18 -16.43 15.33
C ASP A 436 22.56 -14.98 14.98
N ASP A 437 23.70 -14.80 14.29
CA ASP A 437 24.21 -13.48 13.93
C ASP A 437 23.24 -12.71 13.01
N GLY A 438 22.58 -13.39 12.08
CA GLY A 438 21.59 -12.78 11.18
C GLY A 438 20.37 -12.29 11.93
N LEU A 439 19.80 -13.09 12.83
CA LEU A 439 18.70 -12.68 13.69
C LEU A 439 19.11 -11.59 14.69
N SER A 440 20.38 -11.62 15.13
CA SER A 440 20.94 -10.54 15.95
C SER A 440 20.92 -9.19 15.23
N LEU A 441 21.25 -9.15 13.95
CA LEU A 441 21.16 -7.93 13.15
C LEU A 441 19.71 -7.40 13.07
N ILE A 442 18.72 -8.29 13.08
CA ILE A 442 17.30 -7.89 13.00
C ILE A 442 16.77 -7.43 14.37
N PHE A 443 16.99 -8.22 15.44
CA PHE A 443 16.25 -8.09 16.70
C PHE A 443 17.03 -7.49 17.87
N SER A 444 18.31 -7.15 17.71
CA SER A 444 19.02 -6.45 18.79
C SER A 444 18.47 -5.04 18.98
N PRO A 445 18.23 -4.60 20.22
CA PRO A 445 17.78 -3.23 20.50
C PRO A 445 18.74 -2.18 19.95
N MET A 446 18.23 -1.00 19.65
CA MET A 446 19.00 0.19 19.26
C MET A 446 19.37 1.02 20.47
N GLU A 447 20.33 1.92 20.33
CA GLU A 447 20.68 2.91 21.35
C GLU A 447 19.52 3.87 21.60
N GLU A 448 19.41 4.39 22.83
CA GLU A 448 18.29 5.28 23.20
C GLU A 448 18.48 6.71 22.71
N HIS A 449 19.72 7.15 22.41
CA HIS A 449 19.98 8.49 21.90
C HIS A 449 19.54 8.64 20.44
N GLU A 450 18.71 9.62 20.12
CA GLU A 450 17.99 9.73 18.83
C GLU A 450 18.91 9.75 17.61
N VAL A 451 19.98 10.52 17.62
CA VAL A 451 20.92 10.61 16.49
C VAL A 451 21.70 9.31 16.33
N SER A 452 22.22 8.73 17.43
CA SER A 452 22.91 7.44 17.42
C SER A 452 21.95 6.32 17.00
N HIS A 453 20.70 6.38 17.46
CA HIS A 453 19.63 5.46 17.07
C HIS A 453 19.40 5.45 15.55
N ASN A 454 19.26 6.62 14.96
CA ASN A 454 19.00 6.79 13.53
C ASN A 454 20.16 6.24 12.69
N ALA A 455 21.40 6.65 12.98
CA ALA A 455 22.59 6.18 12.29
C ALA A 455 22.77 4.67 12.41
N GLN A 456 22.62 4.13 13.64
CA GLN A 456 22.74 2.71 13.91
C GLN A 456 21.66 1.89 13.19
N THR A 457 20.42 2.37 13.16
CA THR A 457 19.31 1.69 12.47
C THR A 457 19.58 1.59 10.98
N VAL A 458 19.93 2.70 10.33
CA VAL A 458 20.18 2.71 8.87
C VAL A 458 21.43 1.89 8.52
N ARG A 459 22.49 1.97 9.31
CA ARG A 459 23.71 1.18 9.12
C ARG A 459 23.43 -0.32 9.26
N ARG A 460 22.68 -0.73 10.26
CA ARG A 460 22.27 -2.12 10.48
C ARG A 460 21.42 -2.64 9.33
N MET A 461 20.51 -1.82 8.83
CA MET A 461 19.72 -2.16 7.65
C MET A 461 20.59 -2.33 6.39
N ALA A 462 21.60 -1.48 6.21
CA ALA A 462 22.59 -1.63 5.13
C ALA A 462 23.37 -2.95 5.26
N GLU A 463 23.79 -3.33 6.46
CA GLU A 463 24.46 -4.62 6.70
C GLU A 463 23.55 -5.83 6.43
N ILE A 464 22.24 -5.74 6.76
CA ILE A 464 21.24 -6.76 6.40
C ILE A 464 21.15 -6.89 4.87
N VAL A 465 21.00 -5.78 4.15
CA VAL A 465 20.93 -5.80 2.68
C VAL A 465 22.21 -6.40 2.08
N LYS A 466 23.37 -6.05 2.62
CA LYS A 466 24.67 -6.60 2.21
C LYS A 466 24.77 -8.10 2.50
N LEU A 467 24.29 -8.56 3.66
CA LEU A 467 24.24 -9.98 4.02
C LEU A 467 23.35 -10.76 3.05
N VAL A 468 22.15 -10.23 2.74
CA VAL A 468 21.28 -10.81 1.71
C VAL A 468 21.99 -10.91 0.37
N ALA A 469 22.67 -9.83 -0.07
CA ALA A 469 23.38 -9.81 -1.35
C ALA A 469 24.52 -10.86 -1.43
N ARG A 470 25.22 -11.10 -0.31
CA ARG A 470 26.29 -12.12 -0.23
C ARG A 470 25.76 -13.54 -0.30
N ASN A 471 24.62 -13.80 0.33
CA ASN A 471 24.03 -15.14 0.42
C ASN A 471 23.05 -15.43 -0.72
N PHE A 472 22.77 -14.42 -1.56
CA PHE A 472 21.88 -14.59 -2.72
C PHE A 472 22.55 -15.44 -3.79
N PRO A 473 21.90 -16.50 -4.32
CA PRO A 473 22.50 -17.37 -5.30
C PRO A 473 22.82 -16.59 -6.60
N THR A 474 24.09 -16.61 -6.99
CA THR A 474 24.59 -16.01 -8.22
C THR A 474 24.81 -17.04 -9.35
N ASP A 475 24.76 -18.33 -9.02
CA ASP A 475 25.04 -19.42 -9.93
C ASP A 475 23.73 -20.10 -10.37
N GLY A 476 23.39 -19.96 -11.66
CA GLY A 476 22.24 -20.60 -12.30
C GLY A 476 22.00 -20.03 -13.70
N GLU A 477 21.27 -20.76 -14.57
CA GLU A 477 20.94 -20.34 -15.93
C GLU A 477 20.16 -19.00 -15.99
N HIS A 478 19.64 -18.53 -14.86
CA HIS A 478 19.06 -17.22 -14.71
C HIS A 478 19.94 -16.37 -13.78
N LYS A 479 20.91 -15.64 -14.33
CA LYS A 479 21.59 -14.56 -13.64
C LYS A 479 20.55 -13.52 -13.22
N ASN A 480 20.15 -13.53 -11.95
CA ASN A 480 19.23 -12.53 -11.40
C ASN A 480 19.95 -11.19 -11.18
N GLY A 481 20.49 -10.63 -12.29
CA GLY A 481 21.16 -9.33 -12.28
C GLY A 481 20.28 -8.21 -11.73
N PHE A 482 18.96 -8.32 -11.93
CA PHE A 482 17.97 -7.39 -11.40
C PHE A 482 17.93 -7.37 -9.86
N ALA A 483 17.91 -8.56 -9.22
CA ALA A 483 17.91 -8.63 -7.75
C ALA A 483 19.21 -8.09 -7.17
N ALA A 484 20.36 -8.42 -7.78
CA ALA A 484 21.66 -7.90 -7.37
C ALA A 484 21.74 -6.37 -7.49
N GLU A 485 21.27 -5.80 -8.62
CA GLU A 485 21.24 -4.35 -8.82
C GLU A 485 20.29 -3.66 -7.84
N SER A 486 19.13 -4.24 -7.55
CA SER A 486 18.19 -3.69 -6.56
C SER A 486 18.81 -3.64 -5.15
N LEU A 487 19.50 -4.69 -4.75
CA LEU A 487 20.20 -4.77 -3.47
C LEU A 487 21.35 -3.76 -3.41
N PHE A 488 22.14 -3.66 -4.49
CA PHE A 488 23.26 -2.71 -4.58
C PHE A 488 22.78 -1.25 -4.48
N ARG A 489 21.74 -0.88 -5.22
CA ARG A 489 21.19 0.49 -5.16
C ARG A 489 20.63 0.82 -3.79
N THR A 490 19.90 -0.14 -3.19
CA THR A 490 19.38 0.05 -1.84
C THR A 490 20.51 0.23 -0.82
N TYR A 491 21.55 -0.59 -0.89
CA TYR A 491 22.72 -0.46 -0.03
C TYR A 491 23.39 0.91 -0.16
N THR A 492 23.65 1.34 -1.40
CA THR A 492 24.27 2.63 -1.69
C THR A 492 23.45 3.81 -1.16
N LEU A 493 22.12 3.74 -1.34
CA LEU A 493 21.17 4.74 -0.84
C LEU A 493 21.22 4.82 0.69
N LEU A 494 21.17 3.67 1.37
CA LEU A 494 21.24 3.62 2.82
C LEU A 494 22.56 4.14 3.37
N MET A 495 23.69 3.77 2.76
CA MET A 495 25.01 4.27 3.18
C MET A 495 25.14 5.78 2.97
N ARG A 496 24.54 6.33 1.90
CA ARG A 496 24.50 7.78 1.69
C ARG A 496 23.73 8.49 2.81
N ILE A 497 22.61 7.93 3.27
CA ILE A 497 21.85 8.48 4.40
C ILE A 497 22.66 8.38 5.70
N VAL A 498 23.39 7.28 5.91
CA VAL A 498 24.29 7.14 7.07
C VAL A 498 25.32 8.28 7.08
N CYS A 499 25.98 8.56 5.94
CA CYS A 499 26.92 9.66 5.86
C CYS A 499 26.30 11.02 6.22
N LEU A 500 25.11 11.34 5.68
CA LEU A 500 24.42 12.60 6.00
C LEU A 500 24.06 12.73 7.49
N ILE A 501 23.73 11.62 8.16
CA ILE A 501 23.44 11.64 9.62
C ILE A 501 24.75 11.82 10.41
N GLU A 502 25.80 11.10 10.06
CA GLU A 502 27.10 11.13 10.76
C GLU A 502 27.84 12.45 10.56
N ASP A 503 27.72 13.07 9.38
CA ASP A 503 28.25 14.41 9.11
C ASP A 503 27.46 15.52 9.86
N GLY A 504 26.33 15.16 10.50
CA GLY A 504 25.48 16.08 11.23
C GLY A 504 24.58 16.96 10.33
N ASP A 505 24.47 16.63 9.06
CA ASP A 505 23.61 17.33 8.11
C ASP A 505 22.12 16.95 8.28
N LEU A 506 21.83 15.67 8.55
CA LEU A 506 20.48 15.14 8.67
C LEU A 506 20.13 14.81 10.14
N ILE A 507 19.60 15.79 10.87
CA ILE A 507 19.12 15.63 12.26
C ILE A 507 17.60 15.69 12.26
N VAL A 508 16.96 14.51 12.26
CA VAL A 508 15.50 14.34 12.16
C VAL A 508 15.03 13.27 13.13
N THR A 509 13.73 13.29 13.46
CA THR A 509 13.09 12.20 14.21
C THR A 509 13.10 10.90 13.38
N PHE A 510 12.99 9.76 14.08
CA PHE A 510 12.97 8.44 13.40
C PHE A 510 11.79 8.31 12.40
N ASP A 511 10.64 8.87 12.72
CA ASP A 511 9.47 8.85 11.83
C ASP A 511 9.70 9.65 10.54
N THR A 512 10.38 10.78 10.62
CA THR A 512 10.77 11.55 9.44
C THR A 512 11.83 10.82 8.63
N LEU A 513 12.84 10.24 9.30
CA LEU A 513 13.84 9.42 8.63
C LEU A 513 13.19 8.26 7.84
N ARG A 514 12.24 7.56 8.44
CA ARG A 514 11.47 6.49 7.77
C ARG A 514 10.77 7.00 6.50
N ARG A 515 10.08 8.14 6.61
CA ARG A 515 9.40 8.76 5.45
C ARG A 515 10.38 9.15 4.36
N LEU A 516 11.52 9.74 4.72
CA LEU A 516 12.58 10.13 3.78
C LEU A 516 13.16 8.93 3.03
N ILE A 517 13.50 7.87 3.75
CA ILE A 517 14.01 6.63 3.15
C ILE A 517 13.01 6.10 2.13
N MET A 518 11.73 6.00 2.50
CA MET A 518 10.69 5.50 1.61
C MET A 518 10.44 6.43 0.41
N GLN A 519 10.51 7.74 0.60
CA GLN A 519 10.41 8.73 -0.48
C GLN A 519 11.55 8.61 -1.48
N ILE A 520 12.80 8.49 -1.00
CA ILE A 520 13.97 8.34 -1.87
C ILE A 520 13.90 7.01 -2.63
N ILE A 521 13.51 5.92 -1.96
CA ILE A 521 13.27 4.63 -2.62
C ILE A 521 12.18 4.77 -3.69
N GLY A 522 11.10 5.50 -3.39
CA GLY A 522 9.99 5.73 -4.32
C GLY A 522 10.38 6.48 -5.58
N SER A 523 11.37 7.38 -5.50
CA SER A 523 11.90 8.13 -6.64
C SER A 523 13.06 7.45 -7.36
N THR A 524 13.57 6.34 -6.82
CA THR A 524 14.71 5.61 -7.39
C THR A 524 14.25 4.53 -8.34
N THR A 525 14.91 4.43 -9.51
CA THR A 525 14.63 3.38 -10.50
C THR A 525 15.87 2.53 -10.77
N ILE A 526 15.64 1.28 -11.16
CA ILE A 526 16.65 0.32 -11.58
C ILE A 526 16.64 0.26 -13.10
N PRO A 527 17.73 0.62 -13.80
CA PRO A 527 17.77 0.54 -15.26
C PRO A 527 17.76 -0.92 -15.72
N PHE A 528 17.05 -1.18 -16.79
CA PHE A 528 17.17 -2.43 -17.52
C PHE A 528 18.41 -2.39 -18.39
N HIS A 529 19.20 -3.46 -18.37
CA HIS A 529 20.35 -3.63 -19.26
C HIS A 529 19.94 -4.49 -20.46
N GLY A 530 20.00 -3.95 -21.66
CA GLY A 530 19.65 -4.62 -22.90
C GLY A 530 20.09 -3.82 -24.13
N GLU A 531 19.88 -4.39 -25.32
CA GLU A 531 20.11 -3.70 -26.60
C GLU A 531 19.01 -2.66 -26.81
N PRO A 532 19.32 -1.36 -26.72
CA PRO A 532 18.30 -0.31 -26.56
C PRO A 532 17.47 -0.02 -27.80
N ALA A 533 17.82 -0.57 -28.95
CA ALA A 533 17.17 -0.28 -30.24
C ALA A 533 16.44 -1.48 -30.86
N GLU A 534 16.36 -2.63 -30.16
CA GLU A 534 15.76 -3.85 -30.68
C GLU A 534 14.42 -4.17 -30.02
N GLY A 535 13.50 -4.79 -30.77
CA GLY A 535 12.23 -5.28 -30.29
C GLY A 535 11.16 -4.21 -30.07
N VAL A 536 10.01 -4.64 -29.51
CA VAL A 536 8.90 -3.76 -29.16
C VAL A 536 9.33 -2.81 -28.03
N GLN A 537 9.05 -1.53 -28.21
CA GLN A 537 9.47 -0.49 -27.26
C GLN A 537 8.40 -0.29 -26.17
N VAL A 538 8.73 -0.52 -24.90
CA VAL A 538 7.89 -0.23 -23.73
C VAL A 538 8.50 0.95 -22.99
N MET A 539 7.79 2.09 -22.93
CA MET A 539 8.37 3.36 -22.48
C MET A 539 7.36 4.27 -21.81
N GLY A 540 7.86 5.22 -21.03
CA GLY A 540 7.08 6.36 -20.55
C GLY A 540 6.93 7.44 -21.61
N VAL A 541 6.10 8.44 -21.33
CA VAL A 541 5.85 9.56 -22.29
C VAL A 541 7.13 10.35 -22.59
N LEU A 542 7.97 10.58 -21.60
CA LEU A 542 9.17 11.40 -21.76
C LEU A 542 10.27 10.72 -22.61
N GLU A 543 10.27 9.41 -22.66
CA GLU A 543 11.22 8.62 -23.45
C GLU A 543 10.87 8.56 -24.93
N THR A 544 9.65 8.94 -25.32
CA THR A 544 9.22 8.98 -26.74
C THR A 544 9.78 10.16 -27.53
N ARG A 545 10.42 11.12 -26.87
CA ARG A 545 10.96 12.34 -27.49
C ARG A 545 11.89 12.01 -28.65
N ASN A 546 11.64 12.65 -29.80
CA ASN A 546 12.41 12.50 -31.04
C ASN A 546 12.40 11.07 -31.63
N LEU A 547 11.45 10.23 -31.21
CA LEU A 547 11.25 8.88 -31.76
C LEU A 547 9.90 8.77 -32.45
N ASP A 548 9.88 8.13 -33.60
CA ASP A 548 8.69 7.88 -34.39
C ASP A 548 8.38 6.39 -34.46
N PHE A 549 7.10 6.04 -34.36
CA PHE A 549 6.63 4.68 -34.41
C PHE A 549 5.47 4.54 -35.41
N GLU A 550 5.34 3.37 -36.04
CA GLU A 550 4.20 3.09 -36.92
C GLU A 550 2.95 2.71 -36.14
N HIS A 551 3.14 1.96 -35.02
CA HIS A 551 2.09 1.43 -34.18
C HIS A 551 2.29 1.89 -32.74
N VAL A 552 1.31 2.62 -32.20
CA VAL A 552 1.40 3.18 -30.84
C VAL A 552 0.21 2.73 -29.99
N LEU A 553 0.51 2.16 -28.82
CA LEU A 553 -0.46 1.91 -27.77
C LEU A 553 -0.16 2.82 -26.59
N ILE A 554 -1.08 3.72 -26.27
CA ILE A 554 -0.95 4.62 -25.11
C ILE A 554 -1.85 4.11 -24.00
N LEU A 555 -1.28 3.85 -22.81
CA LEU A 555 -1.99 3.30 -21.64
C LEU A 555 -2.17 4.36 -20.57
N SER A 556 -3.26 4.25 -19.82
CA SER A 556 -3.63 5.16 -18.72
C SER A 556 -3.68 6.64 -19.11
N CYS A 557 -4.19 6.92 -20.31
CA CYS A 557 -4.33 8.27 -20.83
C CYS A 557 -5.52 9.00 -20.20
N ASN A 558 -5.45 9.17 -18.88
CA ASN A 558 -6.46 9.87 -18.08
C ASN A 558 -6.03 11.29 -17.76
N GLU A 559 -6.99 12.13 -17.41
CA GLU A 559 -6.72 13.44 -16.84
C GLU A 559 -5.93 13.28 -15.53
N GLY A 560 -4.89 14.09 -15.35
CA GLY A 560 -3.93 13.98 -14.25
C GLY A 560 -2.72 13.06 -14.51
N ASN A 561 -2.82 12.09 -15.44
CA ASN A 561 -1.69 11.33 -15.95
C ASN A 561 -1.13 11.96 -17.24
N MET A 562 -2.03 12.48 -18.09
CA MET A 562 -1.71 13.15 -19.35
C MET A 562 -2.66 14.36 -19.54
N PRO A 563 -2.24 15.56 -19.16
CA PRO A 563 -0.94 15.97 -18.61
C PRO A 563 -0.75 15.60 -17.13
N LYS A 564 0.52 15.44 -16.71
CA LYS A 564 0.91 15.14 -15.33
C LYS A 564 1.44 16.38 -14.62
N GLY A 565 1.24 16.48 -13.30
CA GLY A 565 1.87 17.52 -12.46
C GLY A 565 1.31 18.93 -12.64
N ILE A 566 0.08 19.08 -13.11
CA ILE A 566 -0.55 20.40 -13.33
C ILE A 566 -0.79 21.14 -12.00
N ASN A 567 -1.02 20.38 -10.91
CA ASN A 567 -1.36 20.94 -9.60
C ASN A 567 -0.15 21.00 -8.65
N ASP A 568 1.08 21.07 -9.19
CA ASP A 568 2.27 21.16 -8.33
C ASP A 568 2.21 22.43 -7.48
N ALA A 569 2.40 22.28 -6.17
CA ALA A 569 2.45 23.42 -5.27
C ALA A 569 3.69 24.27 -5.56
N SER A 570 3.57 25.58 -5.38
CA SER A 570 4.65 26.54 -5.45
C SER A 570 4.39 27.67 -4.47
N PHE A 571 5.44 28.27 -3.93
CA PHE A 571 5.33 29.51 -3.12
C PHE A 571 4.96 30.71 -3.97
N ILE A 572 5.44 30.73 -5.22
CA ILE A 572 5.30 31.88 -6.11
C ILE A 572 3.91 31.85 -6.78
N PRO A 573 3.04 32.83 -6.52
CA PRO A 573 1.72 32.92 -7.16
C PRO A 573 1.79 32.97 -8.69
N HIS A 574 0.76 32.42 -9.34
CA HIS A 574 0.68 32.34 -10.81
C HIS A 574 0.89 33.69 -11.52
N ALA A 575 0.30 34.78 -11.00
CA ALA A 575 0.44 36.12 -11.57
C ALA A 575 1.90 36.62 -11.54
N ILE A 576 2.63 36.35 -10.47
CA ILE A 576 4.05 36.69 -10.35
C ILE A 576 4.89 35.83 -11.28
N ARG A 577 4.60 34.52 -11.37
CA ARG A 577 5.25 33.61 -12.31
C ARG A 577 5.10 34.14 -13.75
N TYR A 578 3.87 34.49 -14.12
CA TYR A 578 3.58 34.98 -15.46
C TYR A 578 4.32 36.31 -15.72
N GLY A 579 4.29 37.26 -14.76
CA GLY A 579 4.90 38.60 -14.93
C GLY A 579 6.44 38.57 -15.04
N HIS A 580 7.09 37.57 -14.42
CA HIS A 580 8.55 37.42 -14.44
C HIS A 580 9.05 36.30 -15.38
N GLY A 581 8.18 35.76 -16.24
CA GLY A 581 8.57 34.75 -17.24
C GLY A 581 8.93 33.39 -16.66
N LEU A 582 8.51 33.11 -15.40
CA LEU A 582 8.71 31.79 -14.76
C LEU A 582 7.75 30.76 -15.36
N THR A 583 8.07 29.48 -15.14
CA THR A 583 7.25 28.36 -15.64
C THR A 583 5.84 28.40 -15.04
N THR A 584 4.81 28.49 -15.90
CA THR A 584 3.40 28.49 -15.51
C THR A 584 2.74 27.12 -15.74
N ILE A 585 1.54 26.91 -15.20
CA ILE A 585 0.72 25.73 -15.48
C ILE A 585 0.45 25.60 -16.99
N ASP A 586 0.17 26.70 -17.66
CA ASP A 586 -0.09 26.70 -19.12
C ASP A 586 1.13 26.22 -19.91
N ASN A 587 2.34 26.60 -19.48
CA ASN A 587 3.57 26.12 -20.09
C ASN A 587 3.72 24.59 -19.91
N LYS A 588 3.43 24.05 -18.70
CA LYS A 588 3.44 22.61 -18.45
C LYS A 588 2.42 21.88 -19.35
N VAL A 589 1.20 22.39 -19.45
CA VAL A 589 0.16 21.82 -20.32
C VAL A 589 0.61 21.81 -21.78
N SER A 590 1.18 22.92 -22.28
CA SER A 590 1.69 23.02 -23.67
C SER A 590 2.81 21.99 -23.94
N VAL A 591 3.68 21.73 -22.98
CA VAL A 591 4.73 20.70 -23.10
C VAL A 591 4.12 19.31 -23.28
N TYR A 592 3.14 18.93 -22.45
CA TYR A 592 2.47 17.65 -22.58
C TYR A 592 1.60 17.55 -23.84
N ALA A 593 0.95 18.64 -24.26
CA ALA A 593 0.23 18.72 -25.52
C ALA A 593 1.16 18.42 -26.71
N TYR A 594 2.36 19.01 -26.71
CA TYR A 594 3.37 18.73 -27.72
C TYR A 594 3.79 17.25 -27.70
N TYR A 595 4.12 16.68 -26.54
CA TYR A 595 4.52 15.25 -26.47
C TYR A 595 3.43 14.32 -26.96
N PHE A 596 2.16 14.60 -26.60
CA PHE A 596 1.04 13.82 -27.07
C PHE A 596 0.90 13.87 -28.60
N ASN A 597 0.94 15.06 -29.20
CA ASN A 597 0.84 15.23 -30.62
C ASN A 597 2.07 14.69 -31.39
N SER A 598 3.27 14.90 -30.87
CA SER A 598 4.51 14.38 -31.45
C SER A 598 4.54 12.84 -31.51
N MET A 599 4.04 12.15 -30.47
CA MET A 599 3.95 10.67 -30.49
C MET A 599 3.11 10.13 -31.63
N ILE A 600 2.06 10.87 -32.02
CA ILE A 600 1.06 10.37 -32.96
C ILE A 600 1.22 10.97 -34.37
N GLN A 601 2.06 11.99 -34.52
CA GLN A 601 2.13 12.72 -35.80
C GLN A 601 2.52 11.85 -37.00
N ARG A 602 3.45 10.88 -36.83
CA ARG A 602 3.94 10.02 -37.92
C ARG A 602 3.52 8.57 -37.79
N CYS A 603 2.60 8.23 -36.89
CA CYS A 603 2.11 6.87 -36.77
C CYS A 603 1.01 6.53 -37.78
N LYS A 604 0.83 5.25 -38.10
CA LYS A 604 -0.25 4.71 -38.94
C LYS A 604 -1.49 4.38 -38.13
N ASP A 605 -1.28 3.72 -36.99
CA ASP A 605 -2.34 3.37 -36.08
C ASP A 605 -1.98 3.71 -34.63
N VAL A 606 -2.95 4.25 -33.94
CA VAL A 606 -2.88 4.65 -32.53
C VAL A 606 -4.03 4.02 -31.78
N THR A 607 -3.72 3.34 -30.70
CA THR A 607 -4.72 2.87 -29.73
C THR A 607 -4.49 3.59 -28.42
N ILE A 608 -5.50 4.31 -27.92
CA ILE A 608 -5.42 5.07 -26.68
C ILE A 608 -6.36 4.45 -25.66
N VAL A 609 -5.81 3.98 -24.55
CA VAL A 609 -6.55 3.30 -23.48
C VAL A 609 -6.61 4.21 -22.25
N TYR A 610 -7.79 4.31 -21.66
CA TYR A 610 -8.02 5.09 -20.45
C TYR A 610 -8.88 4.30 -19.46
N ASN A 611 -8.72 4.61 -18.17
CA ASN A 611 -9.53 4.06 -17.10
C ASN A 611 -10.83 4.85 -16.98
N ASN A 612 -11.98 4.16 -16.96
CA ASN A 612 -13.30 4.78 -16.78
C ASN A 612 -13.92 4.50 -15.38
N SER A 613 -13.17 3.88 -14.47
CA SER A 613 -13.62 3.66 -13.09
C SER A 613 -13.42 4.91 -12.23
N THR A 614 -14.36 5.16 -11.32
CA THR A 614 -14.30 6.24 -10.33
C THR A 614 -13.85 5.76 -8.94
N GLU A 615 -13.40 4.51 -8.80
CA GLU A 615 -12.94 3.96 -7.54
C GLU A 615 -11.56 4.50 -7.13
N GLY A 616 -11.32 4.60 -5.83
CA GLY A 616 -10.02 5.00 -5.28
C GLY A 616 -9.67 6.48 -5.40
N GLY A 617 -10.66 7.38 -5.56
CA GLY A 617 -10.42 8.83 -5.63
C GLY A 617 -9.94 9.33 -6.99
N LYS A 618 -9.90 8.46 -8.00
CA LYS A 618 -9.60 8.84 -9.40
C LYS A 618 -10.90 9.20 -10.13
N THR A 619 -10.86 10.22 -10.98
CA THR A 619 -12.06 10.74 -11.67
C THR A 619 -12.56 9.86 -12.79
N GLY A 620 -11.75 8.93 -13.31
CA GLY A 620 -12.10 8.11 -14.47
C GLY A 620 -12.28 8.89 -15.76
N GLU A 621 -11.79 10.12 -15.82
CA GLU A 621 -11.93 11.02 -16.98
C GLU A 621 -10.84 10.78 -18.04
N MET A 622 -11.23 10.86 -19.32
CA MET A 622 -10.27 10.88 -20.43
C MET A 622 -9.37 12.10 -20.33
N SER A 623 -8.11 11.97 -20.76
CA SER A 623 -7.25 13.13 -20.98
C SER A 623 -7.91 14.18 -21.87
N ARG A 624 -7.73 15.46 -21.51
CA ARG A 624 -8.18 16.60 -22.33
C ARG A 624 -7.67 16.53 -23.76
N PHE A 625 -6.47 16.00 -23.98
CA PHE A 625 -5.89 15.83 -25.31
C PHE A 625 -6.64 14.80 -26.17
N MET A 626 -7.21 13.76 -25.56
CA MET A 626 -8.09 12.82 -26.27
C MET A 626 -9.38 13.51 -26.71
N LEU A 627 -9.97 14.34 -25.83
CA LEU A 627 -11.18 15.11 -26.16
C LEU A 627 -10.92 16.11 -27.27
N GLN A 628 -9.81 16.84 -27.19
CA GLN A 628 -9.37 17.78 -28.22
C GLN A 628 -9.18 17.09 -29.60
N MET A 629 -8.48 15.93 -29.59
CA MET A 629 -8.30 15.13 -30.81
C MET A 629 -9.63 14.70 -31.45
N MET A 630 -10.63 14.37 -30.64
CA MET A 630 -11.96 13.98 -31.17
C MET A 630 -12.65 15.12 -31.91
N VAL A 631 -12.39 16.37 -31.51
CA VAL A 631 -12.99 17.57 -32.10
C VAL A 631 -12.19 18.07 -33.31
N GLU A 632 -10.86 18.12 -33.17
CA GLU A 632 -9.95 18.77 -34.15
C GLU A 632 -9.42 17.79 -35.21
N LYS A 633 -9.78 16.52 -35.18
CA LYS A 633 -9.27 15.47 -36.07
C LYS A 633 -9.31 15.86 -37.56
N PRO A 634 -8.28 15.54 -38.35
CA PRO A 634 -8.34 15.60 -39.82
C PRO A 634 -9.39 14.65 -40.39
N GLU A 635 -9.97 14.99 -41.54
CA GLU A 635 -11.00 14.16 -42.22
C GLU A 635 -10.49 12.75 -42.58
N ALA A 636 -9.21 12.64 -42.89
CA ALA A 636 -8.58 11.37 -43.27
C ALA A 636 -8.47 10.36 -42.12
N TRP A 637 -8.71 10.75 -40.83
CA TRP A 637 -8.61 9.87 -39.70
C TRP A 637 -9.85 9.03 -39.51
N LYS A 638 -9.65 7.71 -39.30
CA LYS A 638 -10.70 6.75 -38.95
C LYS A 638 -10.73 6.54 -37.44
N LEU A 639 -11.75 7.12 -36.80
CA LEU A 639 -11.94 6.99 -35.36
C LEU A 639 -12.85 5.81 -35.02
N SER A 640 -12.46 5.01 -34.03
CA SER A 640 -13.27 3.96 -33.43
C SER A 640 -13.23 4.00 -31.91
N LYS A 641 -14.31 3.57 -31.26
CA LYS A 641 -14.40 3.48 -29.81
C LYS A 641 -14.77 2.05 -29.39
N THR A 642 -14.10 1.53 -28.40
CA THR A 642 -14.34 0.18 -27.85
C THR A 642 -14.30 0.25 -26.33
N SER A 643 -15.13 -0.56 -25.66
CA SER A 643 -15.09 -0.71 -24.21
C SER A 643 -14.64 -2.14 -23.89
N LEU A 644 -13.66 -2.25 -22.99
CA LEU A 644 -13.27 -3.53 -22.42
C LEU A 644 -14.13 -3.78 -21.18
N SER A 645 -14.65 -4.99 -21.05
CA SER A 645 -15.32 -5.43 -19.83
C SER A 645 -14.47 -6.48 -19.15
N ALA A 646 -14.42 -6.43 -17.81
CA ALA A 646 -13.97 -7.59 -17.05
C ALA A 646 -14.95 -8.71 -17.35
N GLY A 647 -14.44 -9.87 -17.80
CA GLY A 647 -15.27 -11.05 -17.97
C GLY A 647 -16.05 -11.28 -16.66
N GLN A 648 -17.35 -11.60 -16.78
CA GLN A 648 -18.10 -12.03 -15.61
C GLN A 648 -17.41 -13.31 -15.12
N ASN A 649 -17.02 -13.34 -13.84
CA ASN A 649 -16.64 -14.59 -13.22
C ASN A 649 -17.77 -15.59 -13.49
N ALA A 650 -17.44 -16.75 -14.05
CA ALA A 650 -18.38 -17.84 -14.09
C ALA A 650 -18.97 -17.99 -12.69
N LEU A 651 -20.31 -17.96 -12.57
CA LEU A 651 -20.96 -18.22 -11.31
C LEU A 651 -20.42 -19.54 -10.80
N VAL A 652 -19.59 -19.52 -9.76
CA VAL A 652 -19.09 -20.75 -9.16
C VAL A 652 -20.31 -21.46 -8.60
N SER A 653 -20.65 -22.62 -9.17
CA SER A 653 -21.76 -23.41 -8.66
C SER A 653 -21.39 -23.88 -7.25
N ARG A 654 -22.25 -23.65 -6.31
CA ARG A 654 -22.10 -24.13 -4.94
C ARG A 654 -21.91 -25.64 -4.96
N PRO A 655 -20.95 -26.20 -4.16
CA PRO A 655 -20.78 -27.66 -4.10
C PRO A 655 -22.08 -28.33 -3.67
N ALA A 656 -22.45 -29.41 -4.37
CA ALA A 656 -23.66 -30.17 -4.08
C ALA A 656 -23.61 -30.84 -2.68
N GLY A 657 -22.41 -31.14 -2.18
CA GLY A 657 -22.12 -31.76 -0.90
C GLY A 657 -20.76 -32.46 -0.93
N ILE A 658 -20.27 -32.87 0.21
CA ILE A 658 -19.01 -33.62 0.34
C ILE A 658 -19.34 -35.03 0.82
N ALA A 659 -18.96 -36.04 0.04
CA ALA A 659 -19.15 -37.46 0.39
C ALA A 659 -18.30 -37.84 1.60
N LYS A 660 -18.83 -38.68 2.46
CA LYS A 660 -18.13 -39.20 3.64
C LYS A 660 -17.44 -40.53 3.30
N ASP A 661 -16.58 -40.52 2.26
CA ASP A 661 -15.85 -41.67 1.79
C ASP A 661 -14.32 -41.53 1.93
N GLY A 662 -13.57 -42.58 1.70
CA GLY A 662 -12.11 -42.57 1.72
C GLY A 662 -11.51 -41.88 2.93
N LYS A 663 -10.64 -40.90 2.72
CA LYS A 663 -9.97 -40.13 3.80
C LYS A 663 -10.94 -39.37 4.71
N VAL A 664 -12.12 -39.01 4.20
CA VAL A 664 -13.14 -38.32 4.99
C VAL A 664 -13.73 -39.29 6.00
N ALA A 665 -14.02 -40.52 5.60
CA ALA A 665 -14.49 -41.59 6.48
C ALA A 665 -13.45 -41.90 7.56
N GLU A 666 -12.16 -42.05 7.20
CA GLU A 666 -11.06 -42.24 8.15
C GLU A 666 -10.96 -41.12 9.19
N ALA A 667 -11.12 -39.86 8.76
CA ALA A 667 -11.09 -38.72 9.64
C ALA A 667 -12.29 -38.67 10.59
N ILE A 668 -13.48 -39.08 10.14
CA ILE A 668 -14.69 -39.20 10.93
C ILE A 668 -14.51 -40.33 11.98
N ASP A 669 -13.91 -41.45 11.59
CA ASP A 669 -13.60 -42.55 12.53
C ASP A 669 -12.58 -42.16 13.58
N GLY A 670 -11.75 -41.16 13.31
CA GLY A 670 -10.81 -40.55 14.26
C GLY A 670 -11.42 -39.57 15.27
N ILE A 671 -12.73 -39.26 15.20
CA ILE A 671 -13.38 -38.33 16.13
C ILE A 671 -13.70 -39.06 17.47
N ASP A 672 -13.03 -38.68 18.53
CA ASP A 672 -13.21 -39.30 19.87
C ASP A 672 -14.07 -38.42 20.80
N SER A 673 -14.29 -37.15 20.48
CA SER A 673 -15.04 -36.23 21.32
C SER A 673 -15.81 -35.18 20.56
N PHE A 674 -16.94 -34.75 21.13
CA PHE A 674 -17.71 -33.59 20.66
C PHE A 674 -17.86 -32.56 21.78
N SER A 675 -17.56 -31.32 21.44
CA SER A 675 -17.93 -30.15 22.25
C SER A 675 -19.32 -29.62 21.81
N PRO A 676 -20.03 -28.86 22.64
CA PRO A 676 -21.26 -28.16 22.25
C PRO A 676 -21.05 -27.30 20.99
N THR A 677 -19.89 -26.66 20.86
CA THR A 677 -19.53 -25.84 19.71
C THR A 677 -19.41 -26.68 18.43
N ALA A 678 -18.89 -27.91 18.50
CA ALA A 678 -18.81 -28.80 17.35
C ALA A 678 -20.21 -29.20 16.86
N ILE A 679 -21.11 -29.56 17.76
CA ILE A 679 -22.49 -29.91 17.47
C ILE A 679 -23.23 -28.70 16.86
N ASN A 680 -23.08 -27.52 17.44
CA ASN A 680 -23.64 -26.29 16.94
C ASN A 680 -23.13 -25.95 15.54
N ASN A 681 -21.85 -26.13 15.24
CA ASN A 681 -21.30 -25.93 13.91
C ASN A 681 -21.93 -26.87 12.85
N TYR A 682 -22.22 -28.13 13.23
CA TYR A 682 -22.91 -29.08 12.37
C TYR A 682 -24.36 -28.65 12.08
N LEU A 683 -25.11 -28.30 13.12
CA LEU A 683 -26.49 -27.79 13.01
C LEU A 683 -26.56 -26.48 12.21
N TYR A 684 -25.56 -25.63 12.33
CA TYR A 684 -25.47 -24.35 11.62
C TYR A 684 -25.20 -24.57 10.13
N CYS A 685 -24.20 -25.40 9.77
CA CYS A 685 -23.87 -25.78 8.43
C CYS A 685 -22.95 -27.00 8.44
N GLN A 686 -23.37 -28.11 7.81
CA GLN A 686 -22.59 -29.35 7.82
C GLN A 686 -21.23 -29.18 7.11
N LEU A 687 -21.13 -28.36 6.03
CA LEU A 687 -19.83 -28.04 5.41
C LEU A 687 -18.91 -27.24 6.35
N ARG A 688 -19.43 -26.34 7.17
CA ARG A 688 -18.63 -25.61 8.17
C ARG A 688 -18.06 -26.58 9.19
N PHE A 689 -18.86 -27.54 9.65
CA PHE A 689 -18.38 -28.61 10.51
C PHE A 689 -17.29 -29.44 9.84
N PHE A 690 -17.52 -29.87 8.58
CA PHE A 690 -16.54 -30.62 7.81
C PHE A 690 -15.21 -29.88 7.71
N TYR A 691 -15.18 -28.62 7.27
CA TYR A 691 -13.96 -27.86 7.13
C TYR A 691 -13.21 -27.71 8.46
N ASN A 692 -13.92 -27.40 9.53
CA ASN A 692 -13.30 -27.12 10.83
C ASN A 692 -12.84 -28.40 11.57
N TYR A 693 -13.68 -29.43 11.65
CA TYR A 693 -13.46 -30.58 12.51
C TYR A 693 -12.95 -31.83 11.78
N VAL A 694 -13.34 -32.04 10.55
CA VAL A 694 -12.95 -33.20 9.75
C VAL A 694 -11.71 -32.89 8.93
N ALA A 695 -11.75 -31.84 8.10
CA ALA A 695 -10.63 -31.39 7.28
C ALA A 695 -9.57 -30.61 8.09
N LYS A 696 -9.92 -30.19 9.32
CA LYS A 696 -9.05 -29.43 10.26
C LYS A 696 -8.44 -28.19 9.59
N LEU A 697 -9.20 -27.55 8.70
CA LEU A 697 -8.79 -26.27 8.12
C LEU A 697 -8.88 -25.23 9.23
N LYS A 698 -7.73 -24.79 9.69
CA LYS A 698 -7.65 -23.65 10.60
C LYS A 698 -7.94 -22.39 9.79
N GLU A 699 -8.83 -21.53 10.31
CA GLU A 699 -8.83 -20.13 9.89
C GLU A 699 -7.39 -19.65 9.99
N ASN A 700 -6.89 -18.96 8.95
CA ASN A 700 -5.70 -18.15 9.18
C ASN A 700 -6.11 -17.21 10.32
N ASP A 701 -5.60 -17.47 11.49
CA ASP A 701 -5.59 -16.47 12.54
C ASP A 701 -4.84 -15.28 11.93
N GLU A 702 -5.57 -14.29 11.41
CA GLU A 702 -5.03 -12.97 11.08
C GLU A 702 -4.58 -12.25 12.36
N THR A 703 -4.39 -13.00 13.44
CA THR A 703 -3.92 -12.59 14.75
C THR A 703 -2.41 -12.35 14.78
N ASP A 704 -1.85 -11.83 13.68
CA ASP A 704 -0.62 -11.05 13.75
C ASP A 704 -0.85 -9.71 14.47
N ASP A 705 -2.11 -9.40 14.78
CA ASP A 705 -2.49 -8.14 15.40
C ASP A 705 -2.64 -8.33 16.91
N ASP A 706 -2.05 -7.46 17.70
CA ASP A 706 -2.28 -7.30 19.13
C ASP A 706 -3.68 -6.67 19.42
N SER A 707 -4.57 -6.71 18.44
CA SER A 707 -5.97 -6.32 18.56
C SER A 707 -6.74 -7.37 19.36
N ILE A 708 -7.67 -6.89 20.16
CA ILE A 708 -8.54 -7.75 20.95
C ILE A 708 -9.75 -8.09 20.10
N ASP A 709 -9.80 -9.32 19.59
CA ASP A 709 -11.00 -9.86 18.98
C ASP A 709 -12.05 -10.27 20.04
N ASN A 710 -13.25 -10.60 19.59
CA ASN A 710 -14.34 -11.00 20.48
C ASN A 710 -13.99 -12.27 21.31
N ARG A 711 -13.12 -13.14 20.79
CA ARG A 711 -12.68 -14.37 21.49
C ARG A 711 -11.72 -14.02 22.62
N ILE A 712 -10.68 -13.20 22.35
CA ILE A 712 -9.73 -12.75 23.37
C ILE A 712 -10.44 -11.91 24.43
N PHE A 713 -11.38 -11.05 24.03
CA PHE A 713 -12.22 -10.28 24.94
C PHE A 713 -12.97 -11.19 25.91
N GLY A 714 -13.62 -12.24 25.39
CA GLY A 714 -14.30 -13.25 26.23
C GLY A 714 -13.36 -13.96 27.18
N LEU A 715 -12.19 -14.45 26.69
CA LEU A 715 -11.21 -15.14 27.53
C LEU A 715 -10.69 -14.26 28.67
N VAL A 716 -10.36 -12.98 28.38
CA VAL A 716 -9.91 -12.02 29.42
C VAL A 716 -11.02 -11.77 30.44
N PHE A 717 -12.28 -11.65 30.00
CA PHE A 717 -13.43 -11.47 30.90
C PHE A 717 -13.59 -12.69 31.83
N HIS A 718 -13.59 -13.92 31.31
CA HIS A 718 -13.73 -15.14 32.07
C HIS A 718 -12.58 -15.31 33.09
N GLU A 719 -11.34 -15.13 32.67
CA GLU A 719 -10.16 -15.22 33.55
C GLU A 719 -10.20 -14.18 34.70
N ALA A 720 -10.57 -12.92 34.35
CA ALA A 720 -10.69 -11.88 35.37
C ALA A 720 -11.84 -12.16 36.35
N SER A 721 -12.98 -12.67 35.87
CA SER A 721 -14.13 -13.05 36.68
C SER A 721 -13.79 -14.19 37.62
N GLU A 722 -13.10 -15.25 37.11
CA GLU A 722 -12.60 -16.35 37.92
C GLU A 722 -11.67 -15.87 39.04
N ALA A 723 -10.72 -14.99 38.71
CA ALA A 723 -9.77 -14.46 39.68
C ALA A 723 -10.44 -13.67 40.82
N ILE A 724 -11.53 -12.94 40.51
CA ILE A 724 -12.31 -12.19 41.51
C ILE A 724 -13.09 -13.13 42.41
N TYR A 725 -13.85 -14.07 41.85
CA TYR A 725 -14.66 -15.00 42.63
C TYR A 725 -13.84 -16.03 43.42
N ASN A 726 -12.67 -16.39 42.97
CA ASN A 726 -11.76 -17.26 43.70
C ASN A 726 -11.39 -16.68 45.08
N LYS A 727 -11.48 -15.38 45.33
CA LYS A 727 -11.22 -14.72 46.62
C LYS A 727 -12.31 -14.99 47.65
N VAL A 728 -13.52 -15.31 47.20
CA VAL A 728 -14.74 -15.39 48.06
C VAL A 728 -15.51 -16.70 47.90
N LYS A 729 -15.02 -17.69 47.15
CA LYS A 729 -15.73 -18.93 46.84
C LYS A 729 -15.97 -19.86 48.05
N ASP A 730 -15.19 -19.72 49.11
CA ASP A 730 -15.24 -20.66 50.25
C ASP A 730 -16.38 -20.36 51.25
N GLY A 731 -17.45 -19.70 50.81
CA GLY A 731 -18.58 -19.35 51.68
C GLY A 731 -19.85 -19.04 50.94
N VAL A 732 -20.90 -18.67 51.70
CA VAL A 732 -22.14 -18.15 51.12
C VAL A 732 -21.91 -16.73 50.66
N ILE A 733 -22.08 -16.49 49.39
CA ILE A 733 -21.99 -15.15 48.81
C ILE A 733 -23.22 -14.36 49.24
N THR A 734 -22.99 -13.28 49.99
CA THR A 734 -24.02 -12.35 50.43
C THR A 734 -23.91 -11.01 49.72
N ARG A 735 -24.95 -10.19 49.88
CA ARG A 735 -24.99 -8.83 49.28
C ARG A 735 -23.81 -7.97 49.76
N ASP A 736 -23.43 -8.08 51.04
CA ASP A 736 -22.31 -7.33 51.63
C ASP A 736 -20.96 -7.71 51.02
N ILE A 737 -20.78 -9.02 50.73
CA ILE A 737 -19.55 -9.50 50.06
C ILE A 737 -19.46 -8.91 48.64
N ILE A 738 -20.53 -8.93 47.86
CA ILE A 738 -20.55 -8.35 46.52
C ILE A 738 -20.34 -6.84 46.58
N ASP A 739 -20.97 -6.13 47.53
CA ASP A 739 -20.77 -4.69 47.73
C ASP A 739 -19.30 -4.38 48.10
N GLY A 740 -18.64 -5.29 48.82
CA GLY A 740 -17.21 -5.23 49.09
C GLY A 740 -16.33 -5.38 47.84
N LEU A 741 -16.68 -6.33 46.96
CA LEU A 741 -15.98 -6.53 45.68
C LEU A 741 -16.16 -5.34 44.72
N LEU A 742 -17.38 -4.74 44.64
CA LEU A 742 -17.66 -3.55 43.83
C LEU A 742 -16.87 -2.33 44.31
N LYS A 743 -16.55 -2.20 45.58
CA LYS A 743 -15.73 -1.13 46.15
C LYS A 743 -14.22 -1.34 45.98
N ASP A 744 -13.76 -2.56 45.68
CA ASP A 744 -12.35 -2.88 45.45
C ASP A 744 -11.93 -2.63 43.99
N GLU A 745 -12.08 -1.38 43.52
CA GLU A 745 -11.67 -0.99 42.15
C GLU A 745 -10.20 -1.37 41.86
N PRO A 746 -9.21 -1.20 42.80
CA PRO A 746 -7.84 -1.65 42.55
C PRO A 746 -7.72 -3.15 42.38
N GLY A 747 -8.57 -3.92 43.06
CA GLY A 747 -8.61 -5.39 42.99
C GLY A 747 -9.16 -5.87 41.66
N ILE A 748 -10.20 -5.22 41.16
CA ILE A 748 -10.79 -5.47 39.82
C ILE A 748 -9.75 -5.14 38.74
N SER A 749 -9.13 -3.96 38.81
CA SER A 749 -8.12 -3.56 37.82
C SER A 749 -6.93 -4.51 37.75
N ARG A 750 -6.44 -5.00 38.91
CA ARG A 750 -5.37 -5.99 38.97
C ARG A 750 -5.78 -7.33 38.35
N ALA A 751 -6.98 -7.79 38.62
CA ALA A 751 -7.49 -9.05 38.05
C ALA A 751 -7.55 -8.95 36.53
N ILE A 752 -8.00 -7.80 35.97
CA ILE A 752 -8.04 -7.56 34.53
C ILE A 752 -6.60 -7.51 33.97
N ASP A 753 -5.66 -6.80 34.61
CA ASP A 753 -4.28 -6.72 34.14
C ASP A 753 -3.60 -8.10 34.11
N GLU A 754 -3.84 -8.94 35.11
CA GLU A 754 -3.32 -10.33 35.12
C GLU A 754 -3.97 -11.19 34.03
N ALA A 755 -5.28 -11.04 33.80
CA ALA A 755 -5.97 -11.70 32.71
C ALA A 755 -5.43 -11.30 31.33
N PHE A 756 -5.16 -10.00 31.11
CA PHE A 756 -4.49 -9.52 29.91
C PHE A 756 -3.08 -10.11 29.75
N LYS A 757 -2.30 -10.17 30.84
CA LYS A 757 -0.97 -10.79 30.78
C LYS A 757 -1.04 -12.26 30.36
N LYS A 758 -2.00 -13.02 30.89
CA LYS A 758 -2.18 -14.42 30.59
C LYS A 758 -2.75 -14.66 29.18
N GLU A 759 -3.85 -13.99 28.83
CA GLU A 759 -4.64 -14.33 27.64
C GLU A 759 -4.20 -13.57 26.38
N LEU A 760 -3.81 -12.30 26.49
CA LEU A 760 -3.35 -11.49 25.36
C LEU A 760 -1.83 -11.55 25.21
N PHE A 761 -1.09 -11.21 26.29
CA PHE A 761 0.37 -11.12 26.21
C PHE A 761 1.07 -12.48 26.34
N LYS A 762 0.39 -13.54 26.78
CA LYS A 762 0.91 -14.90 27.01
C LYS A 762 2.20 -14.93 27.87
N VAL A 763 2.30 -14.01 28.82
CA VAL A 763 3.42 -13.90 29.75
C VAL A 763 3.05 -14.61 31.03
N GLY A 764 3.82 -15.67 31.43
CA GLY A 764 3.54 -16.47 32.62
C GLY A 764 3.71 -15.68 33.91
N GLY A 765 2.97 -16.08 34.95
CA GLY A 765 2.66 -15.39 36.21
C GLY A 765 3.78 -14.98 37.18
N LYS A 766 5.05 -14.83 36.76
CA LYS A 766 6.16 -14.36 37.62
C LYS A 766 7.06 -13.36 36.93
N SER A 767 6.63 -12.72 35.83
CA SER A 767 7.42 -11.69 35.16
C SER A 767 7.06 -10.31 35.69
N ASP A 768 8.06 -9.46 35.91
CA ASP A 768 7.91 -8.03 36.22
C ASP A 768 7.33 -7.23 35.02
N PHE A 769 6.81 -7.93 34.01
CA PHE A 769 6.21 -7.34 32.83
C PHE A 769 4.96 -6.53 33.19
N LYS A 770 5.00 -5.23 32.96
CA LYS A 770 3.84 -4.35 33.06
C LYS A 770 3.30 -4.11 31.64
N PRO A 771 2.05 -4.53 31.36
CA PRO A 771 1.47 -4.31 30.04
C PRO A 771 1.44 -2.80 29.68
N LYS A 772 1.98 -2.46 28.54
CA LYS A 772 1.78 -1.13 27.94
C LYS A 772 0.69 -1.26 26.88
N TYR A 773 -0.49 -0.81 27.25
CA TYR A 773 -1.67 -0.90 26.39
C TYR A 773 -1.63 0.10 25.25
N ASN A 774 -2.06 -0.28 24.05
CA ASN A 774 -2.40 0.63 22.97
C ASN A 774 -3.79 1.26 23.23
N GLY A 775 -4.18 2.26 22.42
CA GLY A 775 -5.45 2.96 22.63
C GLY A 775 -6.68 2.05 22.59
N MET A 776 -6.73 1.05 21.69
CA MET A 776 -7.83 0.09 21.61
C MET A 776 -7.84 -0.87 22.78
N GLN A 777 -6.68 -1.31 23.25
CA GLN A 777 -6.56 -2.17 24.42
C GLN A 777 -7.00 -1.45 25.70
N LEU A 778 -6.71 -0.14 25.84
CA LEU A 778 -7.21 0.67 26.96
C LEU A 778 -8.73 0.77 26.94
N ILE A 779 -9.33 0.97 25.78
CA ILE A 779 -10.80 1.00 25.61
C ILE A 779 -11.39 -0.35 26.01
N ASN A 780 -10.85 -1.46 25.48
CA ASN A 780 -11.32 -2.80 25.81
C ASN A 780 -11.15 -3.14 27.30
N LYS A 781 -10.05 -2.72 27.93
CA LYS A 781 -9.82 -2.85 29.38
C LYS A 781 -10.94 -2.14 30.17
N GLU A 782 -11.29 -0.94 29.78
CA GLU A 782 -12.36 -0.19 30.44
C GLU A 782 -13.73 -0.83 30.23
N VAL A 783 -14.01 -1.33 29.03
CA VAL A 783 -15.27 -2.06 28.73
C VAL A 783 -15.33 -3.36 29.56
N ILE A 784 -14.25 -4.13 29.67
CA ILE A 784 -14.19 -5.33 30.50
C ILE A 784 -14.41 -4.98 31.98
N ARG A 785 -13.84 -3.86 32.48
CA ARG A 785 -14.09 -3.38 33.85
C ARG A 785 -15.58 -3.14 34.06
N GLN A 786 -16.24 -2.43 33.16
CA GLN A 786 -17.68 -2.18 33.23
C GLN A 786 -18.49 -3.49 33.19
N TYR A 787 -18.09 -4.45 32.39
CA TYR A 787 -18.77 -5.76 32.31
C TYR A 787 -18.60 -6.58 33.60
N ILE A 788 -17.45 -6.53 34.26
CA ILE A 788 -17.23 -7.16 35.56
C ILE A 788 -18.08 -6.48 36.62
N GLU A 789 -18.13 -5.17 36.65
CA GLU A 789 -19.01 -4.44 37.58
C GLU A 789 -20.48 -4.79 37.35
N GLU A 790 -20.90 -4.92 36.09
CA GLU A 790 -22.29 -5.32 35.77
C GLU A 790 -22.57 -6.78 36.20
N LEU A 791 -21.63 -7.72 35.97
CA LEU A 791 -21.75 -9.07 36.47
C LEU A 791 -21.92 -9.08 38.00
N LEU A 792 -21.10 -8.32 38.73
CA LEU A 792 -21.23 -8.20 40.19
C LEU A 792 -22.57 -7.57 40.59
N ARG A 793 -23.10 -6.58 39.87
CA ARG A 793 -24.44 -6.00 40.15
C ARG A 793 -25.56 -7.02 39.93
N LEU A 794 -25.49 -7.81 38.85
CA LEU A 794 -26.41 -8.92 38.63
C LEU A 794 -26.36 -9.95 39.77
N ASP A 795 -25.17 -10.39 40.15
CA ASP A 795 -24.99 -11.35 41.21
C ASP A 795 -25.44 -10.81 42.55
N ARG A 796 -25.32 -9.52 42.81
CA ARG A 796 -25.87 -8.85 44.00
C ARG A 796 -27.37 -9.06 44.14
N GLU A 797 -28.09 -9.03 43.03
CA GLU A 797 -29.55 -9.29 43.07
C GLU A 797 -29.88 -10.78 43.16
N LEU A 798 -28.93 -11.67 42.80
CA LEU A 798 -29.05 -13.12 42.87
C LEU A 798 -28.63 -13.72 44.23
N THR A 799 -28.08 -12.91 45.13
CA THR A 799 -27.68 -13.36 46.49
C THR A 799 -28.87 -13.77 47.33
N PRO A 800 -28.77 -14.75 48.27
CA PRO A 800 -27.54 -15.51 48.61
C PRO A 800 -27.33 -16.74 47.73
N PHE A 801 -26.09 -17.09 47.41
CA PHE A 801 -25.73 -18.31 46.72
C PHE A 801 -24.33 -18.81 47.19
N THR A 802 -24.01 -20.08 46.90
CA THR A 802 -22.67 -20.63 47.17
C THR A 802 -22.06 -21.12 45.87
N ILE A 803 -20.83 -20.70 45.57
CA ILE A 803 -20.11 -21.15 44.37
C ILE A 803 -19.56 -22.55 44.65
N MET A 804 -19.97 -23.51 43.85
CA MET A 804 -19.56 -24.91 43.93
C MET A 804 -18.41 -25.24 42.96
N GLY A 805 -18.28 -24.45 41.88
CA GLY A 805 -17.22 -24.62 40.88
C GLY A 805 -17.10 -23.38 39.97
N LEU A 806 -15.86 -23.09 39.59
CA LEU A 806 -15.52 -22.07 38.57
C LEU A 806 -14.68 -22.77 37.52
N GLU A 807 -14.88 -22.43 36.22
CA GLU A 807 -14.16 -22.97 35.07
C GLU A 807 -13.97 -24.49 35.13
N SER A 808 -15.05 -25.22 35.49
CA SER A 808 -15.03 -26.63 35.82
C SER A 808 -15.25 -27.53 34.61
N ASP A 809 -14.39 -28.50 34.35
CA ASP A 809 -14.55 -29.45 33.25
C ASP A 809 -15.65 -30.49 33.54
N VAL A 810 -16.56 -30.70 32.58
CA VAL A 810 -17.58 -31.75 32.63
C VAL A 810 -17.57 -32.55 31.32
N CYS A 811 -17.55 -33.88 31.41
CA CYS A 811 -17.64 -34.76 30.25
C CYS A 811 -18.24 -36.11 30.60
N GLU A 812 -18.92 -36.76 29.67
CA GLU A 812 -19.50 -38.10 29.79
C GLU A 812 -19.29 -38.88 28.48
N ASP A 813 -19.10 -40.23 28.63
CA ASP A 813 -19.03 -41.10 27.44
C ASP A 813 -20.44 -41.52 27.02
N ILE A 814 -20.86 -41.09 25.83
CA ILE A 814 -22.18 -41.41 25.28
C ILE A 814 -22.03 -42.51 24.24
N THR A 815 -22.81 -43.58 24.40
CA THR A 815 -22.86 -44.68 23.44
C THR A 815 -23.80 -44.36 22.27
N ILE A 816 -23.31 -44.47 21.05
CA ILE A 816 -24.03 -44.21 19.81
C ILE A 816 -23.97 -45.49 18.96
N ASN A 817 -25.12 -45.88 18.41
CA ASN A 817 -25.22 -46.94 17.42
C ASN A 817 -24.85 -46.38 16.03
N THR A 818 -23.77 -46.88 15.43
CA THR A 818 -23.34 -46.58 14.11
C THR A 818 -23.51 -47.80 13.20
N ALA A 819 -23.44 -47.62 11.89
CA ALA A 819 -23.49 -48.73 10.94
C ALA A 819 -22.40 -49.80 11.18
N ASN A 820 -21.27 -49.40 11.81
CA ASN A 820 -20.13 -50.26 12.14
C ASN A 820 -20.18 -50.83 13.56
N GLY A 821 -21.30 -50.66 14.30
CA GLY A 821 -21.44 -51.11 15.73
C GLY A 821 -21.59 -49.96 16.73
N GLU A 822 -21.62 -50.33 18.00
CA GLU A 822 -21.67 -49.37 19.09
C GLU A 822 -20.35 -48.65 19.28
N ARG A 823 -20.41 -47.31 19.39
CA ARG A 823 -19.25 -46.45 19.59
C ARG A 823 -19.44 -45.54 20.80
N LYS A 824 -18.44 -45.47 21.68
CA LYS A 824 -18.44 -44.54 22.81
C LYS A 824 -17.71 -43.26 22.43
N ILE A 825 -18.35 -42.13 22.60
CA ILE A 825 -17.79 -40.82 22.26
C ILE A 825 -17.94 -39.89 23.45
N LYS A 826 -16.84 -39.23 23.82
CA LYS A 826 -16.83 -38.25 24.91
C LYS A 826 -17.56 -36.98 24.51
N VAL A 827 -18.53 -36.53 25.29
CA VAL A 827 -19.22 -35.27 25.12
C VAL A 827 -19.05 -34.40 26.36
N GLY A 828 -18.70 -33.12 26.17
CA GLY A 828 -18.55 -32.20 27.29
C GLY A 828 -17.78 -30.94 26.93
N GLY A 829 -17.34 -30.21 27.94
CA GLY A 829 -16.59 -28.99 27.86
C GLY A 829 -16.37 -28.36 29.22
N ARG A 830 -16.17 -27.07 29.27
CA ARG A 830 -15.88 -26.31 30.48
C ARG A 830 -17.08 -25.45 30.85
N ILE A 831 -17.49 -25.50 32.13
CA ILE A 831 -18.61 -24.73 32.70
C ILE A 831 -18.01 -23.48 33.38
N ASP A 832 -18.53 -22.30 33.05
CA ASP A 832 -18.06 -21.06 33.63
C ASP A 832 -18.25 -21.00 35.14
N ARG A 833 -19.47 -21.29 35.63
CA ARG A 833 -19.76 -21.29 37.07
C ARG A 833 -20.87 -22.27 37.43
N ILE A 834 -20.74 -22.88 38.62
CA ILE A 834 -21.75 -23.74 39.24
C ILE A 834 -22.10 -23.14 40.60
N ASP A 835 -23.37 -22.79 40.81
CA ASP A 835 -23.89 -22.24 42.07
C ASP A 835 -24.82 -23.20 42.75
N LYS A 836 -24.82 -23.19 44.09
CA LYS A 836 -25.84 -23.77 44.94
C LYS A 836 -26.73 -22.63 45.44
N VAL A 837 -28.01 -22.69 45.13
CA VAL A 837 -29.01 -21.67 45.48
C VAL A 837 -30.09 -22.26 46.37
N LYS A 838 -30.53 -21.51 47.36
CA LYS A 838 -31.71 -21.83 48.19
C LYS A 838 -32.84 -20.92 47.75
N TYR A 839 -34.02 -21.49 47.46
CA TYR A 839 -35.23 -20.76 47.21
C TYR A 839 -36.41 -21.26 48.02
N GLU A 840 -37.30 -20.34 48.35
CA GLU A 840 -38.54 -20.67 49.11
C GLU A 840 -39.64 -21.08 48.12
N GLU A 841 -40.21 -22.28 48.33
CA GLU A 841 -41.31 -22.78 47.52
C GLU A 841 -42.58 -21.99 47.84
N LYS A 842 -43.18 -21.34 46.86
CA LYS A 842 -44.30 -20.40 47.00
C LYS A 842 -45.55 -21.01 47.64
N ASP A 843 -45.71 -22.35 47.60
CA ASP A 843 -46.94 -23.04 48.06
C ASP A 843 -46.83 -23.60 49.49
N ASN A 844 -45.64 -23.87 50.02
CA ASN A 844 -45.47 -24.57 51.29
C ASN A 844 -44.51 -23.92 52.27
N GLY A 845 -43.84 -22.83 51.94
CA GLY A 845 -42.81 -22.20 52.78
C GLY A 845 -41.57 -23.03 53.03
N ASN A 846 -41.38 -24.18 52.34
CA ASN A 846 -40.21 -25.03 52.47
C ASN A 846 -39.07 -24.51 51.60
N TRP A 847 -37.90 -24.50 52.20
CA TRP A 847 -36.65 -24.17 51.47
C TRP A 847 -36.17 -25.37 50.66
N LYS A 848 -36.08 -25.20 49.34
CA LYS A 848 -35.47 -26.16 48.43
C LYS A 848 -34.09 -25.65 47.97
N GLU A 849 -33.22 -26.59 47.70
CA GLU A 849 -31.90 -26.32 47.14
C GLU A 849 -31.87 -26.73 45.65
N THR A 850 -31.23 -25.93 44.82
CA THR A 850 -30.99 -26.26 43.40
C THR A 850 -29.52 -25.96 43.05
N ILE A 851 -28.98 -26.75 42.16
CA ILE A 851 -27.67 -26.48 41.53
C ILE A 851 -27.94 -25.71 40.25
N ARG A 852 -27.38 -24.52 40.13
CA ARG A 852 -27.52 -23.68 38.93
C ARG A 852 -26.22 -23.72 38.17
N VAL A 853 -26.26 -24.16 36.90
CA VAL A 853 -25.13 -24.18 35.97
C VAL A 853 -25.22 -22.89 35.12
N VAL A 854 -24.27 -22.01 35.32
CA VAL A 854 -24.28 -20.64 34.72
C VAL A 854 -23.24 -20.55 33.61
N ASP A 855 -23.65 -19.98 32.50
CA ASP A 855 -22.80 -19.69 31.36
C ASP A 855 -22.90 -18.16 31.03
N TYR A 856 -21.74 -17.49 30.88
CA TYR A 856 -21.64 -16.05 30.64
C TYR A 856 -21.65 -15.72 29.17
N LYS A 857 -22.41 -14.67 28.78
CA LYS A 857 -22.45 -14.16 27.42
C LYS A 857 -22.14 -12.66 27.38
N THR A 858 -20.94 -12.32 26.88
CA THR A 858 -20.41 -10.95 26.84
C THR A 858 -20.81 -10.19 25.59
N GLY A 859 -21.08 -10.85 24.45
CA GLY A 859 -21.26 -10.24 23.15
C GLY A 859 -22.67 -10.36 22.53
N ALA A 860 -23.65 -10.88 23.24
CA ALA A 860 -24.98 -11.14 22.68
C ALA A 860 -26.03 -10.15 23.15
N LYS A 861 -26.86 -9.67 22.22
CA LYS A 861 -28.19 -9.16 22.56
C LYS A 861 -28.98 -10.32 23.17
N GLY A 862 -29.69 -10.09 24.26
CA GLY A 862 -30.53 -11.11 24.92
C GLY A 862 -31.44 -11.87 23.95
N ILE A 863 -31.87 -13.06 24.33
CA ILE A 863 -32.68 -13.96 23.49
C ILE A 863 -33.94 -13.24 23.02
N THR A 864 -34.04 -13.03 21.73
CA THR A 864 -35.17 -12.34 21.11
C THR A 864 -36.33 -13.29 20.77
N VAL A 865 -36.03 -14.58 20.56
CA VAL A 865 -36.95 -15.62 20.19
C VAL A 865 -36.79 -16.79 21.17
N PRO A 866 -37.58 -16.85 22.24
CA PRO A 866 -37.53 -17.99 23.16
C PRO A 866 -38.03 -19.27 22.46
N LEU A 867 -37.47 -20.41 22.88
CA LEU A 867 -37.81 -21.73 22.34
C LEU A 867 -39.08 -22.26 23.01
N SER A 868 -39.79 -23.13 22.32
CA SER A 868 -41.01 -23.77 22.84
C SER A 868 -40.76 -25.15 23.46
N GLY A 869 -39.60 -25.74 23.19
CA GLY A 869 -39.23 -27.03 23.73
C GLY A 869 -37.84 -27.49 23.35
N VAL A 870 -37.44 -28.67 23.77
CA VAL A 870 -36.11 -29.28 23.54
C VAL A 870 -35.85 -29.51 22.05
N ASP A 871 -36.87 -29.89 21.26
CA ASP A 871 -36.69 -30.18 19.85
C ASP A 871 -36.23 -28.95 19.06
N ASP A 872 -36.72 -27.75 19.48
CA ASP A 872 -36.29 -26.51 18.85
C ASP A 872 -34.78 -26.21 19.01
N VAL A 873 -34.16 -26.75 20.07
CA VAL A 873 -32.69 -26.57 20.29
C VAL A 873 -31.88 -27.22 19.19
N PHE A 874 -32.38 -28.32 18.64
CA PHE A 874 -31.71 -29.11 17.60
C PHE A 874 -32.18 -28.85 16.15
N ASP A 875 -33.08 -27.85 15.94
CA ASP A 875 -33.59 -27.53 14.60
C ASP A 875 -32.54 -26.77 13.78
N ALA A 876 -32.00 -27.44 12.76
CA ALA A 876 -31.02 -26.88 11.83
C ALA A 876 -31.53 -25.75 10.94
N THR A 877 -32.85 -25.53 10.85
CA THR A 877 -33.46 -24.52 9.96
C THR A 877 -33.66 -23.17 10.63
N ALA A 878 -33.39 -23.07 11.93
CA ALA A 878 -33.65 -21.86 12.73
C ALA A 878 -32.82 -20.66 12.29
N LYS A 879 -33.41 -19.48 12.47
CA LYS A 879 -32.73 -18.21 12.25
C LYS A 879 -31.62 -18.00 13.28
N ARG A 880 -30.54 -17.30 12.87
CA ARG A 880 -29.38 -17.00 13.71
C ARG A 880 -29.74 -16.30 15.03
N ASP A 881 -30.73 -15.40 14.99
CA ASP A 881 -31.13 -14.56 16.13
C ASP A 881 -31.85 -15.34 17.23
N SER A 882 -32.15 -16.65 17.06
CA SER A 882 -32.76 -17.49 18.07
C SER A 882 -31.77 -17.97 19.15
N HIS A 883 -30.48 -17.79 18.97
CA HIS A 883 -29.41 -18.16 19.92
C HIS A 883 -29.50 -19.60 20.50
N ARG A 884 -29.88 -20.55 19.65
CA ARG A 884 -30.04 -21.97 20.05
C ARG A 884 -28.75 -22.59 20.54
N ASP A 885 -27.62 -22.12 20.02
CA ASP A 885 -26.26 -22.48 20.43
C ASP A 885 -26.03 -22.27 21.93
N TYR A 886 -26.60 -21.23 22.52
CA TYR A 886 -26.52 -20.95 23.95
C TYR A 886 -27.38 -21.91 24.77
N TYR A 887 -28.61 -22.17 24.28
CA TYR A 887 -29.46 -23.18 24.92
C TYR A 887 -28.82 -24.55 24.89
N LEU A 888 -28.31 -25.00 23.77
CA LEU A 888 -27.66 -26.33 23.65
C LEU A 888 -26.48 -26.43 24.60
N GLN A 889 -25.65 -25.40 24.69
CA GLN A 889 -24.48 -25.39 25.58
C GLN A 889 -24.89 -25.49 27.06
N ALA A 890 -25.75 -24.58 27.51
CA ALA A 890 -26.14 -24.52 28.92
C ALA A 890 -26.95 -25.75 29.36
N MET A 891 -27.89 -26.24 28.51
CA MET A 891 -28.65 -27.44 28.79
C MET A 891 -27.79 -28.71 28.81
N LEU A 892 -26.88 -28.86 27.83
CA LEU A 892 -25.96 -30.01 27.80
C LEU A 892 -25.08 -30.07 29.05
N TYR A 893 -24.48 -28.95 29.43
CA TYR A 893 -23.66 -28.91 30.66
C TYR A 893 -24.46 -29.24 31.92
N SER A 894 -25.65 -28.68 32.06
CA SER A 894 -26.54 -28.95 33.18
C SER A 894 -26.95 -30.41 33.22
N LEU A 895 -27.25 -31.00 32.06
CA LEU A 895 -27.59 -32.42 31.98
C LEU A 895 -26.42 -33.32 32.38
N LEU A 896 -25.22 -33.05 31.91
CA LEU A 896 -24.03 -33.82 32.30
C LEU A 896 -23.73 -33.74 33.81
N VAL A 897 -23.93 -32.57 34.43
CA VAL A 897 -23.81 -32.38 35.89
C VAL A 897 -24.86 -33.20 36.62
N SER A 898 -26.13 -33.19 36.18
CA SER A 898 -27.24 -33.96 36.76
C SER A 898 -26.98 -35.44 36.63
N ARG A 899 -26.62 -35.98 35.49
CA ARG A 899 -26.37 -37.42 35.25
C ARG A 899 -25.18 -38.00 36.02
N LYS A 900 -24.15 -37.19 36.27
CA LYS A 900 -23.02 -37.61 37.10
C LYS A 900 -23.35 -37.70 38.58
N HIS A 901 -24.52 -37.22 39.01
CA HIS A 901 -24.91 -37.16 40.42
C HIS A 901 -23.84 -36.52 41.34
N THR A 902 -23.06 -35.58 40.80
CA THR A 902 -21.95 -34.91 41.50
C THR A 902 -22.44 -34.24 42.79
N TYR A 903 -23.67 -33.74 42.76
CA TYR A 903 -24.30 -33.07 43.92
C TYR A 903 -25.51 -33.84 44.47
N GLY A 904 -25.47 -35.18 44.36
CA GLY A 904 -26.54 -36.06 44.82
C GLY A 904 -27.82 -35.93 43.94
N ASN A 905 -28.96 -35.95 44.56
CA ASN A 905 -30.26 -35.82 43.88
C ASN A 905 -30.80 -34.39 43.90
N THR A 906 -29.93 -33.40 44.09
CA THR A 906 -30.32 -31.99 44.04
C THR A 906 -30.71 -31.60 42.59
N PRO A 907 -31.85 -30.99 42.36
CA PRO A 907 -32.27 -30.51 41.02
C PRO A 907 -31.17 -29.63 40.39
N VAL A 908 -30.97 -29.76 39.07
CA VAL A 908 -30.00 -28.97 38.31
C VAL A 908 -30.70 -28.09 37.29
N SER A 909 -30.46 -26.80 37.33
CA SER A 909 -31.07 -25.84 36.42
C SER A 909 -30.04 -25.14 35.51
N PRO A 910 -30.28 -25.02 34.20
CA PRO A 910 -29.46 -24.26 33.27
C PRO A 910 -29.70 -22.77 33.40
N ALA A 911 -28.67 -21.95 33.34
CA ALA A 911 -28.76 -20.50 33.43
C ALA A 911 -27.84 -19.80 32.44
N LEU A 912 -28.34 -18.69 31.90
CA LEU A 912 -27.59 -17.81 31.00
C LEU A 912 -27.53 -16.39 31.55
N LEU A 913 -26.33 -15.80 31.68
CA LEU A 913 -26.14 -14.42 32.12
C LEU A 913 -25.63 -13.58 30.95
N PHE A 914 -26.50 -12.67 30.49
CA PHE A 914 -26.19 -11.70 29.44
C PHE A 914 -25.66 -10.42 30.07
N ILE A 915 -24.35 -10.20 30.02
CA ILE A 915 -23.70 -9.08 30.71
C ILE A 915 -24.05 -7.73 30.09
N GLN A 916 -24.18 -7.65 28.77
CA GLN A 916 -24.40 -6.37 28.07
C GLN A 916 -25.85 -5.82 28.16
N HIS A 917 -26.84 -6.65 28.43
CA HIS A 917 -28.25 -6.32 28.29
C HIS A 917 -29.12 -6.61 29.52
N SER A 918 -28.51 -6.76 30.68
CA SER A 918 -29.22 -7.03 31.92
C SER A 918 -29.91 -5.78 32.49
N ARG A 919 -30.93 -5.29 31.84
CA ARG A 919 -31.80 -4.23 32.41
C ARG A 919 -33.01 -4.83 33.14
N ALA A 920 -32.90 -4.70 34.44
CA ALA A 920 -33.92 -4.37 35.45
C ALA A 920 -35.26 -5.17 35.59
N ASP A 921 -35.81 -5.82 34.59
CA ASP A 921 -37.16 -6.37 34.70
C ASP A 921 -37.25 -7.92 34.77
N ASP A 922 -36.17 -8.67 34.55
CA ASP A 922 -36.15 -10.14 34.66
C ASP A 922 -34.84 -10.62 35.24
N THR A 923 -34.75 -10.63 36.58
CA THR A 923 -33.52 -11.00 37.33
C THR A 923 -33.26 -12.50 37.39
N ASN A 924 -34.15 -13.36 36.88
CA ASN A 924 -33.96 -14.79 36.89
C ASN A 924 -33.16 -15.28 35.69
N PRO A 925 -31.90 -15.71 35.82
CA PRO A 925 -31.03 -16.19 34.75
C PRO A 925 -31.41 -17.58 34.25
N THR A 926 -32.32 -18.32 34.92
CA THR A 926 -32.70 -19.66 34.54
C THR A 926 -33.35 -19.70 33.17
N ILE A 927 -32.94 -20.61 32.33
CA ILE A 927 -33.50 -20.80 30.99
C ILE A 927 -34.97 -21.21 31.10
N TYR A 928 -35.79 -20.71 30.19
CA TYR A 928 -37.21 -21.04 30.15
C TYR A 928 -37.66 -21.36 28.70
N PHE A 929 -38.66 -22.22 28.61
CA PHE A 929 -39.45 -22.36 27.38
C PHE A 929 -40.68 -21.44 27.43
N LYS A 930 -41.16 -21.03 26.26
CA LYS A 930 -42.32 -20.17 26.17
C LYS A 930 -43.42 -20.80 25.34
N ASP A 931 -44.48 -21.18 25.97
CA ASP A 931 -45.74 -21.53 25.28
C ASP A 931 -46.70 -20.35 25.31
N LYS A 932 -47.00 -19.84 24.09
CA LYS A 932 -47.92 -18.72 23.82
C LYS A 932 -47.75 -17.49 24.71
N ARG A 933 -48.05 -17.55 26.00
CA ARG A 933 -48.00 -16.42 26.97
C ARG A 933 -47.30 -16.75 28.30
N THR A 934 -47.00 -18.02 28.56
CA THR A 934 -46.40 -18.47 29.82
C THR A 934 -44.90 -18.77 29.63
N LYS A 935 -44.09 -18.31 30.58
CA LYS A 935 -42.70 -18.71 30.73
C LYS A 935 -42.60 -19.91 31.64
N GLU A 936 -42.07 -21.03 31.18
CA GLU A 936 -41.83 -22.23 31.96
C GLU A 936 -40.32 -22.36 32.19
N TYR A 937 -39.90 -22.00 33.39
CA TYR A 937 -38.51 -22.07 33.78
C TYR A 937 -38.08 -23.53 34.03
N ILE A 938 -36.88 -23.92 33.52
CA ILE A 938 -36.32 -25.24 33.69
C ILE A 938 -35.71 -25.36 35.13
N SER A 939 -36.51 -25.81 36.07
CA SER A 939 -36.13 -25.97 37.44
C SER A 939 -35.23 -27.23 37.68
N ASP A 940 -35.47 -28.29 36.91
CA ASP A 940 -34.67 -29.49 36.88
C ASP A 940 -34.49 -29.98 35.42
N ILE A 941 -33.27 -29.97 34.94
CA ILE A 941 -32.98 -30.43 33.58
C ILE A 941 -33.21 -31.93 33.38
N ALA A 942 -33.22 -32.72 34.48
CA ALA A 942 -33.48 -34.17 34.44
C ALA A 942 -34.86 -34.50 33.80
N GLU A 943 -35.83 -33.63 33.91
CA GLU A 943 -37.15 -33.79 33.27
C GLU A 943 -37.07 -33.90 31.74
N PHE A 944 -36.03 -33.34 31.16
CA PHE A 944 -35.79 -33.26 29.71
C PHE A 944 -34.74 -34.25 29.23
N ASP A 945 -34.15 -35.08 30.11
CA ASP A 945 -33.02 -35.96 29.81
C ASP A 945 -33.26 -36.86 28.60
N CYS A 946 -34.40 -37.56 28.57
CA CYS A 946 -34.74 -38.50 27.50
C CYS A 946 -34.83 -37.80 26.15
N ALA A 947 -35.55 -36.69 26.06
CA ALA A 947 -35.77 -35.97 24.81
C ALA A 947 -34.48 -35.28 24.30
N PHE A 948 -33.70 -34.73 25.22
CA PHE A 948 -32.45 -34.08 24.87
C PHE A 948 -31.41 -35.12 24.39
N MET A 949 -31.28 -36.25 25.12
CA MET A 949 -30.33 -37.27 24.73
C MET A 949 -30.68 -38.01 23.45
N GLU A 950 -31.98 -38.18 23.14
CA GLU A 950 -32.41 -38.72 21.87
C GLU A 950 -31.99 -37.84 20.69
N ASN A 951 -32.27 -36.55 20.78
CA ASN A 951 -31.86 -35.58 19.75
C ASN A 951 -30.36 -35.47 19.64
N LEU A 952 -29.63 -35.43 20.76
CA LEU A 952 -28.16 -35.40 20.74
C LEU A 952 -27.57 -36.62 20.04
N LYS A 953 -28.03 -37.84 20.40
CA LYS A 953 -27.59 -39.09 19.76
C LYS A 953 -27.94 -39.14 18.28
N ARG A 954 -29.10 -38.62 17.89
CA ARG A 954 -29.50 -38.50 16.47
C ARG A 954 -28.50 -37.63 15.70
N VAL A 955 -28.20 -36.43 16.17
CA VAL A 955 -27.26 -35.50 15.49
C VAL A 955 -25.85 -36.12 15.45
N MET A 956 -25.37 -36.68 16.53
CA MET A 956 -24.05 -37.34 16.54
C MET A 956 -24.04 -38.56 15.61
N GLY A 957 -25.13 -39.35 15.55
CA GLY A 957 -25.28 -40.43 14.58
C GLY A 957 -25.24 -39.98 13.14
N GLU A 958 -25.93 -38.87 12.81
CA GLU A 958 -25.88 -38.26 11.46
C GLU A 958 -24.46 -37.79 11.09
N ILE A 959 -23.68 -37.24 12.03
CA ILE A 959 -22.28 -36.86 11.79
C ILE A 959 -21.44 -38.09 11.44
N LEU A 960 -21.61 -39.18 12.15
CA LEU A 960 -20.83 -40.41 12.02
C LEU A 960 -21.32 -41.33 10.89
N ASP A 961 -22.51 -41.11 10.35
CA ASP A 961 -23.07 -41.94 9.27
C ASP A 961 -22.35 -41.64 7.96
N THR A 962 -21.53 -42.59 7.52
CA THR A 962 -20.75 -42.52 6.27
C THR A 962 -21.59 -42.74 5.00
N SER A 963 -22.87 -43.11 5.13
CA SER A 963 -23.79 -43.28 3.97
C SER A 963 -24.35 -41.94 3.47
N THR A 964 -24.19 -40.87 4.23
CA THR A 964 -24.69 -39.53 3.95
C THR A 964 -23.58 -38.59 3.46
N MET A 965 -23.94 -37.41 3.02
CA MET A 965 -22.98 -36.35 2.63
C MET A 965 -23.06 -35.18 3.60
N PHE A 966 -21.98 -34.41 3.72
CA PHE A 966 -22.02 -33.11 4.36
C PHE A 966 -22.62 -32.10 3.39
N MET A 967 -23.80 -31.62 3.69
CA MET A 967 -24.56 -30.71 2.83
C MET A 967 -24.29 -29.21 3.20
N PRO A 968 -24.31 -28.32 2.24
CA PRO A 968 -24.29 -26.89 2.52
C PRO A 968 -25.60 -26.43 3.18
N THR A 969 -25.57 -25.41 4.06
CA THR A 969 -26.81 -24.79 4.58
C THR A 969 -27.64 -24.18 3.44
N GLU A 970 -28.96 -24.28 3.50
CA GLU A 970 -29.87 -23.61 2.55
C GLU A 970 -29.95 -22.11 2.78
N ASP A 971 -29.75 -21.66 4.02
CA ASP A 971 -29.77 -20.27 4.41
C ASP A 971 -28.44 -19.58 4.09
N ARG A 972 -28.42 -18.81 2.98
CA ARG A 972 -27.26 -18.05 2.51
C ARG A 972 -26.83 -16.93 3.48
N THR A 973 -27.72 -16.44 4.34
CA THR A 973 -27.36 -15.40 5.31
C THR A 973 -26.32 -15.91 6.31
N ARG A 974 -26.28 -17.21 6.57
CA ARG A 974 -25.28 -17.87 7.42
C ARG A 974 -23.88 -17.85 6.81
N CYS A 975 -23.78 -17.70 5.48
CA CYS A 975 -22.50 -17.66 4.79
C CYS A 975 -21.80 -16.28 4.86
N THR A 976 -22.53 -15.21 5.17
CA THR A 976 -22.01 -13.83 5.17
C THR A 976 -20.75 -13.65 6.07
N PHE A 977 -20.75 -14.33 7.22
CA PHE A 977 -19.64 -14.27 8.19
C PHE A 977 -18.98 -15.65 8.38
N CYS A 978 -19.13 -16.54 7.40
CA CYS A 978 -18.52 -17.85 7.47
C CYS A 978 -17.06 -17.76 7.00
N PRO A 979 -16.06 -18.19 7.78
CA PRO A 979 -14.65 -18.13 7.38
C PRO A 979 -14.35 -18.97 6.13
N TYR A 980 -15.19 -20.01 5.88
CA TYR A 980 -15.06 -20.87 4.72
C TYR A 980 -15.92 -20.45 3.51
N CYS A 981 -16.49 -19.23 3.53
CA CYS A 981 -17.37 -18.75 2.45
C CYS A 981 -16.69 -18.83 1.08
N LYS A 982 -15.41 -18.43 0.99
CA LYS A 982 -14.62 -18.47 -0.24
C LYS A 982 -14.35 -19.89 -0.78
N LEU A 983 -14.54 -20.93 0.01
CA LEU A 983 -14.44 -22.33 -0.45
C LEU A 983 -15.76 -22.84 -1.03
N CYS A 984 -16.86 -22.16 -0.70
CA CYS A 984 -18.21 -22.53 -1.15
C CYS A 984 -18.73 -21.66 -2.30
N TRP A 985 -18.12 -20.50 -2.54
CA TRP A 985 -18.54 -19.49 -3.53
C TRP A 985 -17.40 -18.97 -4.36
#